data_ea97413cc81876007878e539d3108ee6
#
_entry.id   ea97413cc81876007878e539d3108ee6
#
_cell.length_a   1.000
_cell.length_b   1.000
_cell.length_c   1.000
_cell.angle_alpha   90.00
_cell.angle_beta   90.00
_cell.angle_gamma   90.00
#
_symmetry.space_group_name_H-M   'P 1'
#
loop_
_entity.id
_entity.type
_entity.pdbx_description
1 polymer ?
#
loop_
_entity_poly.entity_id
_entity_poly.type
_entity_poly.pdbx_seq_one_letter_code
_entity_poly.pdbx_strand_id
1 'polypeptide(L)'
;MELKNYQKMVMKDLKDYMKALSDAPELFKAWSLYWSRKDIAVGRGGVPPYNNSIQSVPHVCMKVPTGGGKTFMACAALRPIFEALPFLKEKLVIWLVPSQSILQQTVRNLSNPSHPYRLRLSRDFQGRVEVLTKEELLTGQNFSPDTVREELSVCVLSYDSLRINSRKKDVRKVYQENGALYRFKMEIAHPEACLPDTPDTALIQVLRQLSPVVVVDESHNASSDLSVEMLERLNPSFVLDLTATPRANSNVISYVDARELKKEHMVKLPVIVYNRPTKDAVIGDAIRLRRLLEERARSEEKRGAPYIRPIVLFQAQPRTGSGSETFEKVKRLLMEVGIPEKEIAIKTSTVDDLKEADLLSRDCPIRYIITVNALKEGWDCPFAYILASLANKTSPVDVEQILGRVLRQPYAIRQEAAVMNLSYVLTCSADFRNTLDHIVLGLNGAGFSSKDYRIGEEIEERKETPVEQASLFPQNPGVDEVKKEGEAAETDLSDVDTTSVASYIRQLEPGASIEGMPGKESGEGSRSPDPLGGFVKTVEKAESAYIEEGRKEAESGRIGGELGAMLKQYEICEEWRDEVLQLALPQFVVATELPMSFFGGEGEKRLLTKEYLMKGFSLSAQDAKIPFARVSDDMYTVDLSVSGDAVPKYRMTSRLFGAELREELERMPSKERLAACIGLVAGKLSKQDALNDTDVREYLKRVIAQYTEEELERVMQGIESYASVVEGKIKKLAYAYRKTQFKDGTQTVVTCAPMWHFPQVITPQKETSAIPKSLYTAEANDMNDFEWQMANDLARMENVRWWHRNIDRRGFFINGFLNHYPDFLVMTKAGRLLALETKGDFLANDDSLDKLELGNQWASMAGLKYRYFMVFEHQKPQQNGAYTREEFFKLLRQIP
;
A
#
# COMPACT_ATOMS: atom_id res chain seq x y z
N MET A 1 11.28 -2.39 -17.29
CA MET A 1 11.24 -2.01 -15.86
C MET A 1 10.30 -2.96 -15.14
N GLU A 2 10.74 -3.53 -14.01
CA GLU A 2 9.91 -4.40 -13.15
C GLU A 2 9.45 -3.63 -11.93
N LEU A 3 8.35 -4.09 -11.32
CA LEU A 3 7.87 -3.55 -10.05
C LEU A 3 8.86 -3.86 -8.92
N LYS A 4 9.18 -2.87 -8.10
CA LYS A 4 9.93 -3.00 -6.85
C LYS A 4 9.09 -3.79 -5.81
N ASN A 5 9.70 -4.29 -4.73
CA ASN A 5 8.98 -5.15 -3.78
C ASN A 5 7.79 -4.45 -3.12
N TYR A 6 7.93 -3.20 -2.66
CA TYR A 6 6.79 -2.46 -2.11
C TYR A 6 5.69 -2.21 -3.17
N GLN A 7 6.04 -2.00 -4.44
CA GLN A 7 5.07 -1.84 -5.52
C GLN A 7 4.32 -3.15 -5.79
N LYS A 8 5.00 -4.30 -5.69
CA LYS A 8 4.33 -5.62 -5.76
C LYS A 8 3.35 -5.82 -4.61
N MET A 9 3.70 -5.32 -3.40
CA MET A 9 2.79 -5.35 -2.24
C MET A 9 1.56 -4.48 -2.48
N VAL A 10 1.73 -3.25 -2.98
CA VAL A 10 0.60 -2.37 -3.35
C VAL A 10 -0.31 -3.03 -4.39
N MET A 11 0.27 -3.68 -5.41
CA MET A 11 -0.51 -4.42 -6.41
C MET A 11 -1.22 -5.65 -5.82
N LYS A 12 -0.62 -6.31 -4.83
CA LYS A 12 -1.28 -7.39 -4.08
C LYS A 12 -2.45 -6.83 -3.27
N ASP A 13 -2.29 -5.72 -2.58
CA ASP A 13 -3.34 -5.04 -1.84
C ASP A 13 -4.55 -4.71 -2.72
N LEU A 14 -4.29 -4.19 -3.93
CA LEU A 14 -5.35 -3.96 -4.91
C LEU A 14 -6.08 -5.26 -5.29
N LYS A 15 -5.34 -6.32 -5.61
CA LYS A 15 -5.92 -7.62 -5.98
C LYS A 15 -6.74 -8.23 -4.83
N ASP A 16 -6.24 -8.11 -3.60
CA ASP A 16 -6.93 -8.59 -2.40
C ASP A 16 -8.23 -7.80 -2.16
N TYR A 17 -8.22 -6.48 -2.40
CA TYR A 17 -9.43 -5.65 -2.35
C TYR A 17 -10.43 -6.02 -3.46
N MET A 18 -9.96 -6.19 -4.71
CA MET A 18 -10.83 -6.62 -5.83
C MET A 18 -11.44 -7.99 -5.55
N LYS A 19 -10.69 -8.91 -4.93
CA LYS A 19 -11.22 -10.20 -4.47
C LYS A 19 -12.27 -10.02 -3.39
N ALA A 20 -12.07 -9.10 -2.45
CA ALA A 20 -13.07 -8.80 -1.42
C ALA A 20 -14.37 -8.22 -2.03
N LEU A 21 -14.27 -7.39 -3.08
CA LEU A 21 -15.43 -6.90 -3.84
C LEU A 21 -16.18 -8.03 -4.56
N SER A 22 -15.45 -9.00 -5.11
CA SER A 22 -16.07 -10.17 -5.74
C SER A 22 -16.79 -11.07 -4.73
N ASP A 23 -16.20 -11.22 -3.53
CA ASP A 23 -16.75 -12.07 -2.46
C ASP A 23 -17.91 -11.40 -1.71
N ALA A 24 -17.94 -10.06 -1.69
CA ALA A 24 -18.97 -9.25 -1.04
C ALA A 24 -19.26 -8.00 -1.91
N PRO A 25 -20.29 -8.00 -2.77
CA PRO A 25 -20.56 -6.89 -3.70
C PRO A 25 -20.92 -5.56 -3.04
N GLU A 26 -21.39 -5.56 -1.79
CA GLU A 26 -21.63 -4.32 -1.05
C GLU A 26 -20.31 -3.68 -0.59
N LEU A 27 -20.07 -2.44 -0.97
CA LEU A 27 -18.79 -1.74 -0.75
C LEU A 27 -18.33 -1.73 0.71
N PHE A 28 -19.27 -1.52 1.64
CA PHE A 28 -18.98 -1.55 3.07
C PHE A 28 -18.55 -2.95 3.56
N LYS A 29 -19.23 -4.00 3.09
CA LYS A 29 -18.89 -5.39 3.42
C LYS A 29 -17.56 -5.78 2.81
N ALA A 30 -17.31 -5.40 1.54
CA ALA A 30 -16.03 -5.63 0.87
C ALA A 30 -14.87 -4.95 1.63
N TRP A 31 -15.07 -3.71 2.07
CA TRP A 31 -14.10 -2.96 2.87
C TRP A 31 -13.78 -3.66 4.19
N SER A 32 -14.82 -4.05 4.93
CA SER A 32 -14.66 -4.78 6.20
C SER A 32 -13.98 -6.14 5.99
N LEU A 33 -14.33 -6.87 4.92
CA LEU A 33 -13.73 -8.15 4.57
C LEU A 33 -12.25 -7.99 4.19
N TYR A 34 -11.92 -6.97 3.41
CA TYR A 34 -10.54 -6.68 3.02
C TYR A 34 -9.65 -6.44 4.24
N TRP A 35 -10.05 -5.55 5.15
CA TRP A 35 -9.27 -5.22 6.34
C TRP A 35 -9.25 -6.36 7.37
N SER A 36 -10.33 -7.12 7.49
CA SER A 36 -10.34 -8.30 8.34
C SER A 36 -9.36 -9.38 7.89
N ARG A 37 -9.14 -9.54 6.58
CA ARG A 37 -8.11 -10.45 6.03
C ARG A 37 -6.68 -10.01 6.34
N LYS A 38 -6.49 -8.73 6.67
CA LYS A 38 -5.22 -8.14 7.12
C LYS A 38 -5.12 -8.03 8.64
N ASP A 39 -6.08 -8.58 9.37
CA ASP A 39 -6.17 -8.50 10.82
C ASP A 39 -6.30 -7.07 11.38
N ILE A 40 -6.90 -6.18 10.59
CA ILE A 40 -7.10 -4.78 10.96
C ILE A 40 -8.59 -4.50 11.10
N ALA A 41 -8.96 -3.87 12.22
CA ALA A 41 -10.32 -3.46 12.50
C ALA A 41 -10.79 -2.32 11.61
N VAL A 42 -12.10 -2.24 11.35
CA VAL A 42 -12.76 -1.09 10.73
C VAL A 42 -13.59 -0.38 11.79
N GLY A 43 -13.37 0.91 11.97
CA GLY A 43 -14.04 1.72 12.99
C GLY A 43 -13.18 1.99 14.22
N ARG A 44 -13.76 1.92 15.41
CA ARG A 44 -13.08 2.27 16.67
C ARG A 44 -11.82 1.41 16.90
N GLY A 45 -10.66 2.05 16.91
CA GLY A 45 -9.36 1.39 17.12
C GLY A 45 -8.73 0.79 15.87
N GLY A 46 -9.27 1.10 14.69
CA GLY A 46 -8.77 0.64 13.40
C GLY A 46 -8.90 1.68 12.30
N VAL A 47 -8.92 1.22 11.06
CA VAL A 47 -9.10 2.11 9.91
C VAL A 47 -10.52 2.69 9.85
N PRO A 48 -10.70 3.89 9.27
CA PRO A 48 -12.02 4.49 9.12
C PRO A 48 -12.99 3.58 8.34
N PRO A 49 -14.31 3.67 8.60
CA PRO A 49 -15.32 3.02 7.78
C PRO A 49 -15.23 3.47 6.32
N TYR A 50 -15.68 2.62 5.38
CA TYR A 50 -15.71 2.98 3.97
C TYR A 50 -16.51 4.26 3.73
N ASN A 51 -15.91 5.22 3.06
CA ASN A 51 -16.58 6.44 2.61
C ASN A 51 -17.17 6.22 1.21
N ASN A 52 -18.49 6.15 1.12
CA ASN A 52 -19.21 5.98 -0.14
C ASN A 52 -19.47 7.35 -0.80
N SER A 53 -18.41 8.07 -1.13
CA SER A 53 -18.46 9.41 -1.73
C SER A 53 -19.14 9.43 -3.10
N ILE A 54 -18.98 8.36 -3.89
CA ILE A 54 -19.68 8.15 -5.17
C ILE A 54 -20.54 6.91 -4.97
N GLN A 55 -21.85 7.08 -5.02
CA GLN A 55 -22.79 6.04 -4.65
C GLN A 55 -22.61 4.77 -5.51
N SER A 56 -22.42 3.64 -4.86
CA SER A 56 -22.29 2.32 -5.49
C SER A 56 -21.06 2.14 -6.38
N VAL A 57 -20.10 3.06 -6.37
CA VAL A 57 -18.85 2.97 -7.14
C VAL A 57 -17.68 2.66 -6.20
N PRO A 58 -16.91 1.60 -6.45
CA PRO A 58 -15.68 1.36 -5.69
C PRO A 58 -14.68 2.50 -5.93
N HIS A 59 -14.37 3.26 -4.87
CA HIS A 59 -13.44 4.37 -4.89
C HIS A 59 -12.36 4.14 -3.83
N VAL A 60 -11.14 3.84 -4.26
CA VAL A 60 -10.04 3.49 -3.37
C VAL A 60 -8.79 4.31 -3.65
N CYS A 61 -7.96 4.45 -2.64
CA CYS A 61 -6.75 5.23 -2.66
C CYS A 61 -5.52 4.36 -2.35
N MET A 62 -4.44 4.59 -3.08
CA MET A 62 -3.11 4.09 -2.77
C MET A 62 -2.25 5.25 -2.27
N LYS A 63 -1.85 5.21 -1.00
CA LYS A 63 -0.91 6.18 -0.44
C LYS A 63 0.52 5.76 -0.75
N VAL A 64 1.18 6.57 -1.57
CA VAL A 64 2.58 6.34 -1.96
C VAL A 64 3.33 7.67 -1.95
N PRO A 65 4.44 7.81 -1.20
CA PRO A 65 5.22 9.04 -1.18
C PRO A 65 5.68 9.49 -2.56
N THR A 66 5.99 10.78 -2.69
CA THR A 66 6.56 11.34 -3.92
C THR A 66 7.87 10.64 -4.26
N GLY A 67 8.09 10.34 -5.54
CA GLY A 67 9.24 9.52 -5.98
C GLY A 67 9.00 8.01 -5.96
N GLY A 68 7.89 7.53 -5.38
CA GLY A 68 7.57 6.09 -5.28
C GLY A 68 7.02 5.45 -6.56
N GLY A 69 6.94 6.16 -7.70
CA GLY A 69 6.52 5.60 -8.98
C GLY A 69 5.01 5.38 -9.10
N LYS A 70 4.20 6.29 -8.55
CA LYS A 70 2.72 6.27 -8.60
C LYS A 70 2.18 5.99 -10.00
N THR A 71 2.60 6.75 -11.00
CA THR A 71 2.15 6.63 -12.40
C THR A 71 2.44 5.24 -12.98
N PHE A 72 3.61 4.64 -12.67
CA PHE A 72 3.93 3.28 -13.10
C PHE A 72 3.04 2.23 -12.44
N MET A 73 2.74 2.41 -11.16
CA MET A 73 1.79 1.54 -10.44
C MET A 73 0.37 1.68 -10.98
N ALA A 74 -0.07 2.90 -11.33
CA ALA A 74 -1.36 3.09 -11.98
C ALA A 74 -1.46 2.30 -13.29
N CYS A 75 -0.42 2.35 -14.15
CA CYS A 75 -0.38 1.51 -15.36
C CYS A 75 -0.47 0.02 -15.02
N ALA A 76 0.20 -0.44 -13.96
CA ALA A 76 0.18 -1.83 -13.52
C ALA A 76 -1.15 -2.27 -12.89
N ALA A 77 -1.93 -1.32 -12.37
CA ALA A 77 -3.22 -1.56 -11.72
C ALA A 77 -4.37 -1.81 -12.73
N LEU A 78 -4.27 -1.27 -13.94
CA LEU A 78 -5.37 -1.35 -14.91
C LEU A 78 -5.76 -2.79 -15.25
N ARG A 79 -4.79 -3.65 -15.52
CA ARG A 79 -5.08 -5.05 -15.85
C ARG A 79 -5.83 -5.79 -14.74
N PRO A 80 -5.36 -5.81 -13.47
CA PRO A 80 -6.12 -6.40 -12.37
C PRO A 80 -7.52 -5.84 -12.18
N ILE A 81 -7.72 -4.53 -12.42
CA ILE A 81 -9.03 -3.89 -12.32
C ILE A 81 -9.97 -4.44 -13.40
N PHE A 82 -9.57 -4.44 -14.68
CA PHE A 82 -10.40 -4.97 -15.76
C PHE A 82 -10.65 -6.47 -15.64
N GLU A 83 -9.68 -7.25 -15.17
CA GLU A 83 -9.86 -8.69 -14.90
C GLU A 83 -10.91 -8.97 -13.81
N ALA A 84 -11.01 -8.06 -12.82
CA ALA A 84 -11.99 -8.19 -11.73
C ALA A 84 -13.37 -7.60 -12.07
N LEU A 85 -13.50 -6.85 -13.16
CA LEU A 85 -14.74 -6.24 -13.65
C LEU A 85 -15.10 -6.80 -15.05
N PRO A 86 -15.39 -8.11 -15.17
CA PRO A 86 -15.59 -8.78 -16.46
C PRO A 86 -16.86 -8.32 -17.20
N PHE A 87 -17.75 -7.58 -16.54
CA PHE A 87 -18.93 -6.98 -17.17
C PHE A 87 -18.60 -5.76 -18.02
N LEU A 88 -17.40 -5.16 -17.86
CA LEU A 88 -16.93 -4.07 -18.69
C LEU A 88 -16.45 -4.61 -20.03
N LYS A 89 -17.24 -4.41 -21.08
CA LYS A 89 -16.90 -4.79 -22.45
C LYS A 89 -15.97 -3.77 -23.09
N GLU A 90 -16.21 -2.49 -22.81
CA GLU A 90 -15.45 -1.36 -23.28
C GLU A 90 -14.30 -1.06 -22.31
N LYS A 91 -13.07 -1.00 -22.83
CA LYS A 91 -11.86 -0.78 -22.03
C LYS A 91 -11.44 0.69 -22.07
N LEU A 92 -12.21 1.54 -21.40
CA LEU A 92 -11.98 2.97 -21.31
C LEU A 92 -11.39 3.35 -19.95
N VAL A 93 -10.30 4.11 -19.98
CA VAL A 93 -9.67 4.72 -18.80
C VAL A 93 -9.69 6.23 -18.95
N ILE A 94 -10.22 6.94 -17.96
CA ILE A 94 -10.07 8.39 -17.84
C ILE A 94 -8.96 8.67 -16.82
N TRP A 95 -7.85 9.19 -17.31
CA TRP A 95 -6.71 9.56 -16.47
C TRP A 95 -6.74 11.04 -16.17
N LEU A 96 -7.06 11.40 -14.93
CA LEU A 96 -7.21 12.77 -14.48
C LEU A 96 -5.92 13.27 -13.84
N VAL A 97 -5.48 14.45 -14.28
CA VAL A 97 -4.27 15.11 -13.78
C VAL A 97 -4.53 16.56 -13.37
N PRO A 98 -3.78 17.12 -12.39
CA PRO A 98 -4.10 18.44 -11.83
C PRO A 98 -3.74 19.61 -12.75
N SER A 99 -2.79 19.46 -13.66
CA SER A 99 -2.29 20.60 -14.46
C SER A 99 -1.92 20.23 -15.89
N GLN A 100 -1.80 21.27 -16.74
CA GLN A 100 -1.44 21.13 -18.15
C GLN A 100 -0.01 20.59 -18.35
N SER A 101 0.93 20.93 -17.48
CA SER A 101 2.29 20.43 -17.59
C SER A 101 2.38 18.93 -17.28
N ILE A 102 1.65 18.46 -16.24
CA ILE A 102 1.54 17.03 -15.93
C ILE A 102 0.78 16.29 -17.03
N LEU A 103 -0.26 16.91 -17.61
CA LEU A 103 -1.00 16.35 -18.75
C LEU A 103 -0.06 16.06 -19.92
N GLN A 104 0.69 17.07 -20.36
CA GLN A 104 1.63 16.92 -21.48
C GLN A 104 2.70 15.87 -21.19
N GLN A 105 3.23 15.83 -19.97
CA GLN A 105 4.21 14.82 -19.54
C GLN A 105 3.60 13.42 -19.56
N THR A 106 2.39 13.26 -19.03
CA THR A 106 1.69 11.95 -18.96
C THR A 106 1.38 11.44 -20.37
N VAL A 107 0.82 12.29 -21.23
CA VAL A 107 0.56 11.93 -22.64
C VAL A 107 1.85 11.52 -23.34
N ARG A 108 2.92 12.33 -23.27
CA ARG A 108 4.21 12.01 -23.87
C ARG A 108 4.76 10.66 -23.40
N ASN A 109 4.71 10.39 -22.10
CA ASN A 109 5.26 9.17 -21.52
C ASN A 109 4.42 7.93 -21.88
N LEU A 110 3.09 8.05 -21.90
CA LEU A 110 2.18 6.95 -22.26
C LEU A 110 2.17 6.70 -23.79
N SER A 111 2.39 7.72 -24.61
CA SER A 111 2.41 7.58 -26.08
C SER A 111 3.77 7.10 -26.62
N ASN A 112 4.87 7.28 -25.87
CA ASN A 112 6.20 6.86 -26.31
C ASN A 112 6.39 5.35 -26.21
N PRO A 113 6.53 4.61 -27.34
CA PRO A 113 6.62 3.15 -27.35
C PRO A 113 7.77 2.56 -26.52
N SER A 114 8.86 3.31 -26.34
CA SER A 114 10.04 2.89 -25.58
C SER A 114 9.97 3.26 -24.08
N HIS A 115 8.98 4.07 -23.67
CA HIS A 115 8.86 4.48 -22.29
C HIS A 115 8.34 3.33 -21.39
N PRO A 116 8.87 3.14 -20.18
CA PRO A 116 8.47 2.03 -19.28
C PRO A 116 6.95 1.94 -19.01
N TYR A 117 6.23 3.07 -18.98
CA TYR A 117 4.78 3.11 -18.78
C TYR A 117 4.04 2.50 -19.97
N ARG A 118 4.39 2.91 -21.19
CA ARG A 118 3.80 2.36 -22.41
C ARG A 118 4.13 0.89 -22.58
N LEU A 119 5.38 0.49 -22.36
CA LEU A 119 5.80 -0.91 -22.40
C LEU A 119 5.01 -1.78 -21.41
N ARG A 120 4.70 -1.25 -20.21
CA ARG A 120 3.87 -1.95 -19.23
C ARG A 120 2.46 -2.17 -19.75
N LEU A 121 1.79 -1.13 -20.23
CA LEU A 121 0.45 -1.22 -20.81
C LEU A 121 0.41 -2.14 -22.02
N SER A 122 1.37 -2.01 -22.95
CA SER A 122 1.45 -2.85 -24.14
C SER A 122 1.61 -4.34 -23.79
N ARG A 123 2.41 -4.67 -22.76
CA ARG A 123 2.54 -6.04 -22.27
C ARG A 123 1.23 -6.57 -21.67
N ASP A 124 0.56 -5.76 -20.87
CA ASP A 124 -0.61 -6.18 -20.12
C ASP A 124 -1.87 -6.25 -21.03
N PHE A 125 -1.91 -5.49 -22.13
CA PHE A 125 -3.03 -5.42 -23.09
C PHE A 125 -2.62 -5.85 -24.52
N GLN A 126 -1.58 -6.70 -24.65
CA GLN A 126 -1.18 -7.33 -25.90
C GLN A 126 -0.84 -6.35 -27.05
N GLY A 127 -0.30 -5.18 -26.74
CA GLY A 127 0.02 -4.12 -27.69
C GLY A 127 -1.17 -3.24 -28.10
N ARG A 128 -2.40 -3.63 -27.75
CA ARG A 128 -3.64 -2.92 -28.10
C ARG A 128 -3.92 -1.80 -27.10
N VAL A 129 -3.30 -0.66 -27.26
CA VAL A 129 -3.41 0.49 -26.37
C VAL A 129 -3.42 1.77 -27.17
N GLU A 130 -4.45 2.58 -27.01
CA GLU A 130 -4.54 3.92 -27.58
C GLU A 130 -4.50 4.96 -26.46
N VAL A 131 -3.74 6.05 -26.69
CA VAL A 131 -3.64 7.17 -25.72
C VAL A 131 -4.21 8.40 -26.40
N LEU A 132 -5.26 8.96 -25.82
CA LEU A 132 -6.08 9.99 -26.42
C LEU A 132 -6.04 11.29 -25.61
N THR A 133 -5.87 12.39 -26.30
CA THR A 133 -6.02 13.75 -25.77
C THR A 133 -7.47 14.23 -25.88
N LYS A 134 -7.79 15.35 -25.20
CA LYS A 134 -9.13 15.96 -25.32
C LYS A 134 -9.48 16.34 -26.76
N GLU A 135 -8.51 16.81 -27.51
CA GLU A 135 -8.65 17.23 -28.91
C GLU A 135 -9.01 16.03 -29.81
N GLU A 136 -8.32 14.91 -29.64
CA GLU A 136 -8.58 13.67 -30.38
C GLU A 136 -9.96 13.10 -30.03
N LEU A 137 -10.36 13.11 -28.76
CA LEU A 137 -11.69 12.72 -28.32
C LEU A 137 -12.78 13.58 -28.96
N LEU A 138 -12.59 14.91 -29.02
CA LEU A 138 -13.54 15.84 -29.63
C LEU A 138 -13.65 15.71 -31.15
N THR A 139 -12.58 15.33 -31.83
CA THR A 139 -12.56 15.08 -33.29
C THR A 139 -12.98 13.67 -33.66
N GLY A 140 -13.09 12.74 -32.68
CA GLY A 140 -13.34 11.33 -32.93
C GLY A 140 -12.16 10.60 -33.59
N GLN A 141 -10.96 11.21 -33.57
CA GLN A 141 -9.77 10.60 -34.13
C GLN A 141 -9.31 9.43 -33.24
N ASN A 142 -9.22 8.24 -33.83
CA ASN A 142 -8.89 6.99 -33.12
C ASN A 142 -9.82 6.68 -31.92
N PHE A 143 -10.97 7.34 -31.85
CA PHE A 143 -11.95 7.15 -30.80
C PHE A 143 -13.29 6.74 -31.40
N SER A 144 -13.61 5.46 -31.35
CA SER A 144 -14.83 4.86 -31.88
C SER A 144 -15.32 3.72 -31.01
N PRO A 145 -16.58 3.24 -31.17
CA PRO A 145 -17.08 2.05 -30.47
C PRO A 145 -16.18 0.82 -30.63
N ASP A 146 -15.60 0.62 -31.83
CA ASP A 146 -14.72 -0.52 -32.11
C ASP A 146 -13.40 -0.39 -31.31
N THR A 147 -12.81 0.81 -31.31
CA THR A 147 -11.55 1.05 -30.58
C THR A 147 -11.70 0.73 -29.08
N VAL A 148 -12.75 1.24 -28.44
CA VAL A 148 -12.94 1.03 -26.98
C VAL A 148 -13.29 -0.42 -26.61
N ARG A 149 -13.80 -1.23 -27.56
CA ARG A 149 -14.07 -2.67 -27.37
C ARG A 149 -12.82 -3.52 -27.56
N GLU A 150 -12.01 -3.20 -28.57
CA GLU A 150 -10.86 -4.03 -28.95
C GLU A 150 -9.58 -3.64 -28.20
N GLU A 151 -9.42 -2.37 -27.87
CA GLU A 151 -8.20 -1.79 -27.32
C GLU A 151 -8.41 -1.12 -25.98
N LEU A 152 -7.35 -1.01 -25.19
CA LEU A 152 -7.34 -0.14 -24.01
C LEU A 152 -7.25 1.31 -24.47
N SER A 153 -8.31 2.07 -24.33
CA SER A 153 -8.35 3.52 -24.62
C SER A 153 -8.06 4.31 -23.34
N VAL A 154 -6.91 5.00 -23.30
CA VAL A 154 -6.50 5.83 -22.15
C VAL A 154 -6.65 7.31 -22.51
N CYS A 155 -7.68 7.94 -21.96
CA CYS A 155 -8.00 9.35 -22.18
C CYS A 155 -7.37 10.20 -21.07
N VAL A 156 -6.36 11.00 -21.40
CA VAL A 156 -5.68 11.85 -20.40
C VAL A 156 -6.31 13.24 -20.40
N LEU A 157 -6.91 13.62 -19.27
CA LEU A 157 -7.65 14.88 -19.12
C LEU A 157 -7.19 15.64 -17.88
N SER A 158 -7.22 16.98 -17.93
CA SER A 158 -7.05 17.80 -16.74
C SER A 158 -8.38 17.96 -16.00
N TYR A 159 -8.35 18.15 -14.68
CA TYR A 159 -9.55 18.43 -13.88
C TYR A 159 -10.36 19.60 -14.46
N ASP A 160 -9.69 20.64 -14.95
CA ASP A 160 -10.35 21.81 -15.56
C ASP A 160 -11.12 21.45 -16.85
N SER A 161 -10.75 20.38 -17.54
CA SER A 161 -11.40 19.96 -18.79
C SER A 161 -12.86 19.51 -18.60
N LEU A 162 -13.21 19.08 -17.39
CA LEU A 162 -14.54 18.53 -17.05
C LEU A 162 -15.41 19.49 -16.21
N ARG A 163 -14.93 20.68 -15.85
CA ARG A 163 -15.67 21.64 -15.04
C ARG A 163 -16.77 22.35 -15.85
N ILE A 164 -18.03 22.21 -15.42
CA ILE A 164 -19.17 22.83 -16.11
C ILE A 164 -19.12 24.37 -16.10
N ASN A 165 -18.80 24.96 -14.95
CA ASN A 165 -18.82 26.40 -14.74
C ASN A 165 -17.58 27.14 -15.28
N SER A 166 -16.81 26.52 -16.15
CA SER A 166 -15.65 27.15 -16.77
C SER A 166 -16.06 28.26 -17.71
N ARG A 167 -15.47 29.44 -17.55
CA ARG A 167 -15.59 30.57 -18.52
C ARG A 167 -14.82 30.31 -19.80
N LYS A 168 -13.97 29.26 -19.85
CA LYS A 168 -13.15 28.88 -21.00
C LYS A 168 -14.02 28.21 -22.06
N LYS A 169 -14.06 28.75 -23.29
CA LYS A 169 -14.82 28.19 -24.42
C LYS A 169 -14.51 26.70 -24.71
N ASP A 170 -13.25 26.32 -24.53
CA ASP A 170 -12.80 24.94 -24.82
C ASP A 170 -13.34 23.88 -23.86
N VAL A 171 -13.63 24.25 -22.60
CA VAL A 171 -14.24 23.34 -21.64
C VAL A 171 -15.70 23.10 -21.99
N ARG A 172 -16.42 24.11 -22.50
CA ARG A 172 -17.82 23.97 -22.90
C ARG A 172 -18.01 22.98 -24.05
N LYS A 173 -17.01 22.77 -24.91
CA LYS A 173 -17.08 21.83 -26.05
C LYS A 173 -17.34 20.39 -25.60
N VAL A 174 -16.92 20.03 -24.38
CA VAL A 174 -17.14 18.68 -23.82
C VAL A 174 -18.63 18.41 -23.59
N TYR A 175 -19.41 19.46 -23.33
CA TYR A 175 -20.87 19.40 -23.06
C TYR A 175 -21.74 19.78 -24.25
N GLN A 176 -21.15 20.05 -25.40
CA GLN A 176 -21.86 20.45 -26.62
C GLN A 176 -22.11 19.25 -27.53
N GLU A 177 -23.14 19.35 -28.35
CA GLU A 177 -23.40 18.38 -29.41
C GLU A 177 -22.19 18.21 -30.32
N ASN A 178 -21.86 16.96 -30.63
CA ASN A 178 -20.68 16.62 -31.43
C ASN A 178 -21.01 15.50 -32.43
N GLY A 179 -21.16 15.87 -33.71
CA GLY A 179 -21.45 14.95 -34.79
C GLY A 179 -20.37 13.87 -35.02
N ALA A 180 -19.10 14.15 -34.68
CA ALA A 180 -18.02 13.16 -34.79
C ALA A 180 -18.22 11.93 -33.88
N LEU A 181 -19.03 12.06 -32.84
CA LEU A 181 -19.31 10.99 -31.87
C LEU A 181 -20.64 10.27 -32.11
N TYR A 182 -21.30 10.53 -33.21
CA TYR A 182 -22.65 9.98 -33.52
C TYR A 182 -22.68 8.44 -33.50
N ARG A 183 -21.61 7.75 -33.90
CA ARG A 183 -21.52 6.28 -33.85
C ARG A 183 -21.71 5.71 -32.45
N PHE A 184 -21.22 6.38 -31.41
CA PHE A 184 -21.41 5.95 -30.03
C PHE A 184 -22.90 5.92 -29.64
N LYS A 185 -23.68 6.94 -30.06
CA LYS A 185 -25.11 6.96 -29.83
C LYS A 185 -25.83 5.78 -30.49
N MET A 186 -25.36 5.35 -31.65
CA MET A 186 -26.02 4.26 -32.41
C MET A 186 -25.61 2.86 -31.92
N GLU A 187 -24.37 2.70 -31.45
CA GLU A 187 -23.83 1.36 -31.16
C GLU A 187 -23.69 1.08 -29.65
N ILE A 188 -23.61 2.14 -28.83
CA ILE A 188 -23.45 2.03 -27.36
C ILE A 188 -24.45 3.00 -26.72
N ALA A 189 -25.72 2.67 -26.75
CA ALA A 189 -26.76 3.49 -26.14
C ALA A 189 -27.19 2.91 -24.78
N HIS A 190 -26.89 3.64 -23.71
CA HIS A 190 -27.34 3.37 -22.34
C HIS A 190 -28.17 4.56 -21.85
N PRO A 191 -29.46 4.66 -22.24
CA PRO A 191 -30.29 5.82 -21.90
C PRO A 191 -30.44 6.09 -20.42
N GLU A 192 -30.39 5.03 -19.60
CA GLU A 192 -30.44 5.10 -18.13
C GLU A 192 -29.23 5.80 -17.50
N ALA A 193 -28.12 5.83 -18.21
CA ALA A 193 -26.91 6.50 -17.74
C ALA A 193 -26.83 7.97 -18.16
N CYS A 194 -27.71 8.45 -19.04
CA CYS A 194 -27.62 9.78 -19.62
C CYS A 194 -27.84 10.92 -18.60
N LEU A 195 -27.07 12.01 -18.74
CA LEU A 195 -27.32 13.26 -18.02
C LEU A 195 -28.50 13.98 -18.63
N PRO A 196 -29.48 14.43 -17.85
CA PRO A 196 -30.51 15.30 -18.33
C PRO A 196 -29.92 16.61 -18.87
N ASP A 197 -30.58 17.22 -19.84
CA ASP A 197 -30.19 18.50 -20.46
C ASP A 197 -28.83 18.55 -21.15
N THR A 198 -28.24 17.37 -21.45
CA THR A 198 -26.98 17.26 -22.18
C THR A 198 -27.19 16.49 -23.49
N PRO A 199 -26.73 16.98 -24.66
CA PRO A 199 -26.89 16.28 -25.93
C PRO A 199 -26.28 14.86 -25.92
N ASP A 200 -26.95 13.89 -26.52
CA ASP A 200 -26.52 12.48 -26.55
C ASP A 200 -25.14 12.26 -27.18
N THR A 201 -24.75 13.12 -28.10
CA THR A 201 -23.45 13.08 -28.78
C THR A 201 -22.38 13.95 -28.11
N ALA A 202 -22.71 14.64 -27.01
CA ALA A 202 -21.71 15.36 -26.25
C ALA A 202 -20.63 14.40 -25.71
N LEU A 203 -19.38 14.82 -25.72
CA LEU A 203 -18.27 13.97 -25.27
C LEU A 203 -18.51 13.43 -23.84
N ILE A 204 -18.96 14.27 -22.92
CA ILE A 204 -19.24 13.83 -21.54
C ILE A 204 -20.29 12.73 -21.50
N GLN A 205 -21.32 12.79 -22.35
CA GLN A 205 -22.39 11.80 -22.43
C GLN A 205 -21.84 10.46 -22.96
N VAL A 206 -20.98 10.51 -23.97
CA VAL A 206 -20.29 9.32 -24.51
C VAL A 206 -19.39 8.68 -23.44
N LEU A 207 -18.54 9.46 -22.78
CA LEU A 207 -17.67 8.95 -21.72
C LEU A 207 -18.46 8.32 -20.59
N ARG A 208 -19.57 8.95 -20.19
CA ARG A 208 -20.45 8.47 -19.12
C ARG A 208 -21.12 7.14 -19.44
N GLN A 209 -21.61 6.96 -20.68
CA GLN A 209 -22.26 5.73 -21.12
C GLN A 209 -21.29 4.53 -21.19
N LEU A 210 -20.00 4.80 -21.38
CA LEU A 210 -18.94 3.79 -21.39
C LEU A 210 -18.49 3.34 -19.99
N SER A 211 -19.03 3.95 -18.92
CA SER A 211 -18.72 3.62 -17.53
C SER A 211 -17.21 3.39 -17.26
N PRO A 212 -16.37 4.41 -17.47
CA PRO A 212 -14.92 4.25 -17.49
C PRO A 212 -14.32 3.84 -16.14
N VAL A 213 -13.15 3.24 -16.18
CA VAL A 213 -12.24 3.20 -15.02
C VAL A 213 -11.57 4.58 -14.92
N VAL A 214 -11.64 5.22 -13.76
CA VAL A 214 -11.03 6.53 -13.53
C VAL A 214 -9.79 6.41 -12.68
N VAL A 215 -8.67 6.93 -13.18
CA VAL A 215 -7.41 7.08 -12.43
C VAL A 215 -7.23 8.55 -12.08
N VAL A 216 -7.09 8.86 -10.79
CA VAL A 216 -6.90 10.23 -10.29
C VAL A 216 -5.48 10.36 -9.76
N ASP A 217 -4.61 11.01 -10.52
CA ASP A 217 -3.22 11.25 -10.11
C ASP A 217 -3.12 12.54 -9.28
N GLU A 218 -2.39 12.47 -8.16
CA GLU A 218 -2.26 13.54 -7.17
C GLU A 218 -3.64 14.06 -6.67
N SER A 219 -4.47 13.15 -6.21
CA SER A 219 -5.88 13.39 -5.82
C SER A 219 -6.06 14.46 -4.72
N HIS A 220 -5.01 14.76 -3.94
CA HIS A 220 -5.03 15.83 -2.95
C HIS A 220 -5.24 17.22 -3.57
N ASN A 221 -4.87 17.42 -4.84
CA ASN A 221 -5.09 18.66 -5.58
C ASN A 221 -6.54 18.83 -6.10
N ALA A 222 -7.31 17.75 -6.11
CA ALA A 222 -8.71 17.78 -6.51
C ALA A 222 -9.59 18.18 -5.31
N SER A 223 -9.45 19.40 -4.80
CA SER A 223 -10.17 19.87 -3.59
C SER A 223 -11.68 19.99 -3.80
N SER A 224 -12.47 19.55 -2.81
CA SER A 224 -13.90 19.83 -2.54
C SER A 224 -14.96 18.95 -3.22
N ASP A 225 -16.21 19.18 -2.81
CA ASP A 225 -17.45 18.56 -3.31
C ASP A 225 -17.59 18.61 -4.84
N LEU A 226 -17.00 19.65 -5.48
CA LEU A 226 -16.90 19.79 -6.94
C LEU A 226 -16.14 18.64 -7.62
N SER A 227 -15.19 18.01 -6.92
CA SER A 227 -14.46 16.87 -7.49
C SER A 227 -15.29 15.61 -7.49
N VAL A 228 -16.09 15.40 -6.45
CA VAL A 228 -17.02 14.25 -6.37
C VAL A 228 -18.09 14.39 -7.45
N GLU A 229 -18.71 15.57 -7.57
CA GLU A 229 -19.70 15.85 -8.63
C GLU A 229 -19.13 15.62 -10.05
N MET A 230 -17.88 16.02 -10.29
CA MET A 230 -17.20 15.79 -11.56
C MET A 230 -17.02 14.29 -11.85
N LEU A 231 -16.62 13.51 -10.83
CA LEU A 231 -16.47 12.06 -10.97
C LEU A 231 -17.82 11.37 -11.17
N GLU A 232 -18.86 11.76 -10.45
CA GLU A 232 -20.22 11.23 -10.62
C GLU A 232 -20.78 11.47 -12.03
N ARG A 233 -20.40 12.60 -12.66
CA ARG A 233 -20.80 12.89 -14.05
C ARG A 233 -20.17 11.94 -15.06
N LEU A 234 -19.01 11.35 -14.76
CA LEU A 234 -18.38 10.33 -15.60
C LEU A 234 -19.02 8.94 -15.45
N ASN A 235 -19.87 8.72 -14.43
CA ASN A 235 -20.46 7.42 -14.10
C ASN A 235 -19.41 6.29 -14.08
N PRO A 236 -18.33 6.41 -13.28
CA PRO A 236 -17.22 5.47 -13.33
C PRO A 236 -17.64 4.09 -12.79
N SER A 237 -17.06 3.04 -13.35
CA SER A 237 -17.17 1.69 -12.81
C SER A 237 -16.21 1.41 -11.65
N PHE A 238 -15.09 2.15 -11.60
CA PHE A 238 -14.08 2.08 -10.56
C PHE A 238 -13.26 3.39 -10.52
N VAL A 239 -12.92 3.86 -9.33
CA VAL A 239 -12.03 5.01 -9.16
C VAL A 239 -10.79 4.61 -8.36
N LEU A 240 -9.62 4.87 -8.91
CA LEU A 240 -8.31 4.66 -8.31
C LEU A 240 -7.61 5.99 -8.05
N ASP A 241 -7.50 6.38 -6.80
CA ASP A 241 -6.70 7.53 -6.39
C ASP A 241 -5.25 7.13 -6.11
N LEU A 242 -4.30 7.96 -6.55
CA LEU A 242 -2.90 7.86 -6.18
C LEU A 242 -2.42 9.19 -5.62
N THR A 243 -1.95 9.17 -4.38
CA THR A 243 -1.48 10.40 -3.73
C THR A 243 -0.41 10.09 -2.67
N ALA A 244 0.41 11.10 -2.37
CA ALA A 244 1.32 11.06 -1.24
C ALA A 244 0.60 11.37 0.08
N THR A 245 -0.44 12.22 0.03
CA THR A 245 -1.21 12.72 1.16
C THR A 245 -2.71 12.50 0.94
N PRO A 246 -3.24 11.33 1.33
CA PRO A 246 -4.66 11.07 1.27
C PRO A 246 -5.45 12.06 2.12
N ARG A 247 -6.66 12.37 1.70
CA ARG A 247 -7.61 13.14 2.51
C ARG A 247 -8.12 12.28 3.67
N ALA A 248 -8.62 12.93 4.72
CA ALA A 248 -9.18 12.24 5.88
C ALA A 248 -10.33 11.28 5.54
N ASN A 249 -11.02 11.51 4.42
CA ASN A 249 -12.14 10.70 3.94
C ASN A 249 -11.77 9.76 2.77
N SER A 250 -10.50 9.61 2.42
CA SER A 250 -10.05 8.67 1.38
C SER A 250 -10.08 7.23 1.87
N ASN A 251 -10.58 6.33 1.04
CA ASN A 251 -10.55 4.89 1.30
C ASN A 251 -9.17 4.30 0.94
N VAL A 252 -8.21 4.44 1.82
CA VAL A 252 -6.82 4.01 1.56
C VAL A 252 -6.69 2.51 1.76
N ILE A 253 -6.39 1.77 0.69
CA ILE A 253 -6.18 0.31 0.72
C ILE A 253 -4.72 -0.08 0.95
N SER A 254 -3.77 0.80 0.62
CA SER A 254 -2.34 0.53 0.78
C SER A 254 -1.59 1.75 1.26
N TYR A 255 -0.77 1.57 2.29
CA TYR A 255 0.08 2.60 2.88
C TYR A 255 1.54 2.25 2.64
N VAL A 256 2.24 3.06 1.87
CA VAL A 256 3.69 2.92 1.65
C VAL A 256 4.42 3.95 2.50
N ASP A 257 5.36 3.50 3.31
CA ASP A 257 6.26 4.36 4.09
C ASP A 257 7.47 4.79 3.26
N ALA A 258 8.03 5.94 3.58
CA ALA A 258 9.26 6.47 3.00
C ALA A 258 10.46 5.51 3.13
N ARG A 259 10.52 4.78 4.22
CA ARG A 259 11.54 3.76 4.47
C ARG A 259 11.52 2.60 3.48
N GLU A 260 10.32 2.20 3.01
CA GLU A 260 10.20 1.18 1.97
C GLU A 260 10.79 1.68 0.63
N LEU A 261 10.60 2.98 0.34
CA LEU A 261 11.25 3.61 -0.82
C LEU A 261 12.79 3.64 -0.67
N LYS A 262 13.30 3.94 0.53
CA LYS A 262 14.74 3.93 0.82
C LYS A 262 15.34 2.53 0.68
N LYS A 263 14.69 1.50 1.19
CA LYS A 263 15.13 0.09 1.04
C LYS A 263 15.30 -0.31 -0.42
N GLU A 264 14.43 0.18 -1.29
CA GLU A 264 14.45 -0.09 -2.74
C GLU A 264 15.24 0.96 -3.54
N HIS A 265 15.98 1.82 -2.84
CA HIS A 265 16.84 2.87 -3.43
C HIS A 265 16.09 3.82 -4.37
N MET A 266 14.84 4.15 -4.05
CA MET A 266 14.04 5.10 -4.83
C MET A 266 14.30 6.55 -4.42
N VAL A 267 14.70 6.77 -3.17
CA VAL A 267 14.85 8.10 -2.58
C VAL A 267 16.15 8.24 -1.77
N LYS A 268 16.66 9.48 -1.75
CA LYS A 268 17.85 9.92 -1.01
C LYS A 268 17.43 10.40 0.38
N LEU A 269 17.37 9.48 1.36
CA LEU A 269 17.03 9.72 2.76
C LEU A 269 18.13 9.24 3.71
N PRO A 270 18.24 9.84 4.93
CA PRO A 270 17.51 11.00 5.41
C PRO A 270 17.90 12.29 4.72
N VAL A 271 17.07 13.33 4.85
CA VAL A 271 17.42 14.70 4.45
C VAL A 271 18.28 15.33 5.55
N ILE A 272 19.41 15.89 5.18
CA ILE A 272 20.27 16.61 6.12
C ILE A 272 20.02 18.11 5.98
N VAL A 273 19.57 18.75 7.05
CA VAL A 273 19.22 20.18 7.07
C VAL A 273 20.26 20.96 7.83
N TYR A 274 20.82 22.01 7.22
CA TYR A 274 21.76 22.93 7.82
C TYR A 274 21.20 24.37 7.81
N ASN A 275 21.27 25.07 8.96
CA ASN A 275 21.00 26.50 9.04
C ASN A 275 22.33 27.28 9.08
N ARG A 276 22.48 28.23 8.20
CA ARG A 276 23.69 29.06 8.13
C ARG A 276 23.41 30.49 8.60
N PRO A 277 24.40 31.15 9.21
CA PRO A 277 24.19 32.50 9.74
C PRO A 277 23.96 33.55 8.65
N THR A 278 24.49 33.33 7.45
CA THR A 278 24.43 34.30 6.35
C THR A 278 24.07 33.62 5.02
N LYS A 279 23.55 34.40 4.07
CA LYS A 279 23.28 33.91 2.69
C LYS A 279 24.59 33.55 1.98
N ASP A 280 25.69 34.26 2.28
CA ASP A 280 27.02 33.99 1.77
C ASP A 280 27.47 32.58 2.14
N ALA A 281 27.27 32.19 3.40
CA ALA A 281 27.58 30.87 3.89
C ALA A 281 26.73 29.79 3.19
N VAL A 282 25.41 30.06 2.95
CA VAL A 282 24.56 29.14 2.21
C VAL A 282 25.08 28.92 0.77
N ILE A 283 25.43 29.99 0.08
CA ILE A 283 25.92 29.92 -1.32
C ILE A 283 27.27 29.22 -1.37
N GLY A 284 28.20 29.62 -0.48
CA GLY A 284 29.54 29.03 -0.41
C GLY A 284 29.49 27.53 -0.12
N ASP A 285 28.71 27.14 0.89
CA ASP A 285 28.55 25.73 1.29
C ASP A 285 27.83 24.90 0.25
N ALA A 286 26.82 25.46 -0.45
CA ALA A 286 26.13 24.76 -1.54
C ALA A 286 27.08 24.45 -2.71
N ILE A 287 27.92 25.40 -3.11
CA ILE A 287 28.92 25.23 -4.16
C ILE A 287 29.95 24.18 -3.74
N ARG A 288 30.46 24.29 -2.52
CA ARG A 288 31.45 23.38 -1.97
C ARG A 288 30.93 21.95 -1.86
N LEU A 289 29.75 21.76 -1.27
CA LEU A 289 29.12 20.46 -1.14
C LEU A 289 28.86 19.82 -2.52
N ARG A 290 28.38 20.59 -3.50
CA ARG A 290 28.19 20.11 -4.86
C ARG A 290 29.51 19.62 -5.46
N ARG A 291 30.62 20.36 -5.28
CA ARG A 291 31.96 19.93 -5.79
C ARG A 291 32.40 18.62 -5.15
N LEU A 292 32.21 18.46 -3.82
CA LEU A 292 32.47 17.21 -3.11
C LEU A 292 31.69 16.04 -3.70
N LEU A 293 30.37 16.22 -3.88
CA LEU A 293 29.51 15.19 -4.43
C LEU A 293 29.92 14.83 -5.86
N GLU A 294 30.30 15.82 -6.69
CA GLU A 294 30.78 15.56 -8.06
C GLU A 294 32.12 14.80 -8.07
N GLU A 295 33.03 15.08 -7.16
CA GLU A 295 34.27 14.35 -7.01
C GLU A 295 34.02 12.88 -6.64
N ARG A 296 33.10 12.63 -5.68
CA ARG A 296 32.70 11.28 -5.31
C ARG A 296 32.01 10.55 -6.47
N ALA A 297 31.08 11.22 -7.16
CA ALA A 297 30.41 10.65 -8.34
C ALA A 297 31.43 10.25 -9.44
N ARG A 298 32.42 11.12 -9.73
CA ARG A 298 33.47 10.82 -10.72
C ARG A 298 34.39 9.68 -10.27
N SER A 299 34.63 9.55 -8.96
CA SER A 299 35.42 8.44 -8.41
C SER A 299 34.69 7.11 -8.55
N GLU A 300 33.37 7.09 -8.30
CA GLU A 300 32.53 5.90 -8.51
C GLU A 300 32.40 5.55 -9.99
N GLU A 301 32.24 6.55 -10.85
CA GLU A 301 32.16 6.36 -12.31
C GLU A 301 33.42 5.69 -12.86
N LYS A 302 34.62 6.09 -12.40
CA LYS A 302 35.88 5.42 -12.76
C LYS A 302 35.91 3.94 -12.34
N ARG A 303 35.11 3.55 -11.37
CA ARG A 303 34.94 2.16 -10.91
C ARG A 303 33.79 1.43 -11.59
N GLY A 304 33.14 2.05 -12.55
CA GLY A 304 32.07 1.46 -13.36
C GLY A 304 30.64 1.82 -12.94
N ALA A 305 30.48 2.76 -12.00
CA ALA A 305 29.15 3.25 -11.65
C ALA A 305 28.57 4.15 -12.75
N PRO A 306 27.24 4.31 -12.81
CA PRO A 306 26.61 5.22 -13.77
C PRO A 306 27.02 6.68 -13.55
N TYR A 307 27.01 7.45 -14.64
CA TYR A 307 27.32 8.87 -14.62
C TYR A 307 26.31 9.66 -13.78
N ILE A 308 26.81 10.44 -12.83
CA ILE A 308 26.01 11.37 -12.01
C ILE A 308 26.69 12.75 -11.98
N ARG A 309 25.91 13.79 -12.26
CA ARG A 309 26.32 15.19 -12.13
C ARG A 309 25.44 15.87 -11.06
N PRO A 310 25.95 16.07 -9.82
CA PRO A 310 25.19 16.73 -8.78
C PRO A 310 24.82 18.17 -9.12
N ILE A 311 23.55 18.52 -8.90
CA ILE A 311 22.97 19.82 -9.20
C ILE A 311 22.51 20.47 -7.90
N VAL A 312 22.73 21.79 -7.79
CA VAL A 312 22.18 22.66 -6.74
C VAL A 312 20.95 23.36 -7.27
N LEU A 313 19.89 23.33 -6.48
CA LEU A 313 18.70 24.16 -6.68
C LEU A 313 18.79 25.38 -5.76
N PHE A 314 18.92 26.57 -6.30
CA PHE A 314 18.80 27.83 -5.57
C PHE A 314 17.36 28.31 -5.62
N GLN A 315 16.73 28.40 -4.45
CA GLN A 315 15.40 29.00 -4.30
C GLN A 315 15.53 30.49 -4.03
N ALA A 316 15.20 31.30 -5.01
CA ALA A 316 15.19 32.75 -4.89
C ALA A 316 13.82 33.27 -4.40
N GLN A 317 13.80 34.50 -3.88
CA GLN A 317 12.59 35.13 -3.35
C GLN A 317 11.65 35.59 -4.48
N PRO A 318 10.32 35.46 -4.33
CA PRO A 318 9.38 36.09 -5.26
C PRO A 318 9.51 37.61 -5.27
N ARG A 319 9.19 38.24 -6.40
CA ARG A 319 9.23 39.69 -6.57
C ARG A 319 8.23 40.39 -5.66
N THR A 320 8.72 41.21 -4.72
CA THR A 320 7.91 42.10 -3.90
C THR A 320 8.32 43.55 -4.19
N GLY A 321 7.58 44.23 -5.08
CA GLY A 321 7.84 45.65 -5.40
C GLY A 321 8.58 45.94 -6.73
N SER A 322 8.98 47.19 -6.98
CA SER A 322 9.57 47.68 -8.23
C SER A 322 11.08 47.41 -8.42
N GLY A 323 11.67 46.51 -7.65
CA GLY A 323 13.08 46.14 -7.76
C GLY A 323 13.37 45.08 -8.82
N SER A 324 14.64 44.95 -9.27
CA SER A 324 15.10 43.91 -10.21
C SER A 324 14.79 42.52 -9.67
N GLU A 325 14.47 41.58 -10.57
CA GLU A 325 14.11 40.22 -10.24
C GLU A 325 15.21 39.53 -9.43
N THR A 326 14.86 38.91 -8.30
CA THR A 326 15.84 38.32 -7.36
C THR A 326 16.60 37.13 -7.95
N PHE A 327 16.06 36.41 -8.95
CA PHE A 327 16.78 35.32 -9.63
C PHE A 327 17.94 35.84 -10.51
N GLU A 328 17.81 37.04 -11.13
CA GLU A 328 18.92 37.66 -11.86
C GLU A 328 20.06 38.10 -10.94
N LYS A 329 19.74 38.59 -9.73
CA LYS A 329 20.74 38.89 -8.74
C LYS A 329 21.52 37.62 -8.33
N VAL A 330 20.83 36.52 -8.07
CA VAL A 330 21.49 35.23 -7.77
C VAL A 330 22.36 34.76 -8.93
N LYS A 331 21.87 34.83 -10.18
CA LYS A 331 22.69 34.48 -11.36
C LYS A 331 23.97 35.30 -11.43
N ARG A 332 23.86 36.63 -11.30
CA ARG A 332 25.00 37.55 -11.34
C ARG A 332 26.01 37.22 -10.22
N LEU A 333 25.55 37.01 -9.00
CA LEU A 333 26.38 36.63 -7.88
C LEU A 333 27.12 35.30 -8.11
N LEU A 334 26.47 34.30 -8.66
CA LEU A 334 27.14 33.04 -9.01
C LEU A 334 28.23 33.25 -10.07
N MET A 335 27.99 34.13 -11.06
CA MET A 335 28.98 34.45 -12.08
C MET A 335 30.17 35.23 -11.47
N GLU A 336 29.93 36.16 -10.56
CA GLU A 336 30.96 36.92 -9.84
C GLU A 336 31.84 36.02 -8.97
N VAL A 337 31.27 34.97 -8.40
CA VAL A 337 32.01 33.93 -7.64
C VAL A 337 32.81 32.99 -8.57
N GLY A 338 32.73 33.18 -9.88
CA GLY A 338 33.49 32.42 -10.87
C GLY A 338 32.78 31.18 -11.45
N ILE A 339 31.47 31.05 -11.29
CA ILE A 339 30.71 29.98 -11.94
C ILE A 339 30.43 30.36 -13.41
N PRO A 340 30.81 29.52 -14.39
CA PRO A 340 30.54 29.79 -15.81
C PRO A 340 29.03 29.91 -16.09
N GLU A 341 28.64 30.89 -16.87
CA GLU A 341 27.22 31.12 -17.24
C GLU A 341 26.53 29.87 -17.79
N LYS A 342 27.23 29.09 -18.62
CA LYS A 342 26.72 27.85 -19.21
C LYS A 342 26.36 26.76 -18.18
N GLU A 343 26.85 26.88 -16.96
CA GLU A 343 26.53 25.94 -15.87
C GLU A 343 25.30 26.39 -15.07
N ILE A 344 24.77 27.58 -15.32
CA ILE A 344 23.65 28.20 -14.61
C ILE A 344 22.41 28.20 -15.51
N ALA A 345 21.29 27.71 -15.03
CA ALA A 345 20.02 27.79 -15.70
C ALA A 345 18.96 28.45 -14.81
N ILE A 346 18.03 29.17 -15.41
CA ILE A 346 16.91 29.80 -14.72
C ILE A 346 15.61 29.12 -15.09
N LYS A 347 14.80 28.79 -14.09
CA LYS A 347 13.46 28.27 -14.28
C LYS A 347 12.47 29.05 -13.41
N THR A 348 11.72 29.94 -14.05
CA THR A 348 10.64 30.73 -13.45
C THR A 348 9.35 30.56 -14.27
N SER A 349 8.29 31.26 -13.92
CA SER A 349 7.06 31.29 -14.73
C SER A 349 7.23 31.96 -16.10
N THR A 350 8.24 32.82 -16.24
CA THR A 350 8.52 33.63 -17.45
C THR A 350 9.75 33.17 -18.23
N VAL A 351 10.75 32.63 -17.54
CA VAL A 351 12.02 32.15 -18.12
C VAL A 351 12.13 30.64 -17.93
N ASP A 352 12.43 29.90 -19.01
CA ASP A 352 12.57 28.43 -18.97
C ASP A 352 13.79 27.96 -19.78
N ASP A 353 14.96 28.03 -19.17
CA ASP A 353 16.22 27.55 -19.77
C ASP A 353 16.31 26.00 -19.78
N LEU A 354 15.35 25.32 -19.12
CA LEU A 354 15.35 23.86 -19.01
C LEU A 354 14.47 23.17 -20.04
N LYS A 355 13.72 23.91 -20.87
CA LYS A 355 12.69 23.37 -21.77
C LYS A 355 13.20 22.30 -22.73
N GLU A 356 14.43 22.48 -23.23
CA GLU A 356 15.06 21.58 -24.19
C GLU A 356 16.28 20.85 -23.63
N ALA A 357 16.61 21.09 -22.33
CA ALA A 357 17.77 20.51 -21.68
C ALA A 357 17.51 19.08 -21.20
N ASP A 358 18.30 18.12 -21.68
CA ASP A 358 18.37 16.80 -21.05
C ASP A 358 19.35 16.85 -19.85
N LEU A 359 18.78 17.07 -18.67
CA LEU A 359 19.56 17.19 -17.44
C LEU A 359 20.28 15.89 -17.04
N LEU A 360 19.94 14.75 -17.62
CA LEU A 360 20.61 13.46 -17.35
C LEU A 360 21.74 13.19 -18.35
N SER A 361 21.79 13.92 -19.46
CA SER A 361 22.84 13.79 -20.46
C SER A 361 24.21 14.19 -19.92
N ARG A 362 25.23 13.46 -20.35
CA ARG A 362 26.62 13.77 -20.06
C ARG A 362 27.07 15.11 -20.68
N ASP A 363 26.51 15.45 -21.81
CA ASP A 363 26.86 16.68 -22.56
C ASP A 363 26.20 17.94 -21.96
N CYS A 364 25.25 17.79 -21.06
CA CYS A 364 24.61 18.93 -20.41
C CYS A 364 25.55 19.59 -19.37
N PRO A 365 25.85 20.90 -19.51
CA PRO A 365 26.77 21.58 -18.61
C PRO A 365 26.13 22.03 -17.30
N ILE A 366 24.80 22.07 -17.19
CA ILE A 366 24.06 22.69 -16.08
C ILE A 366 24.37 22.02 -14.75
N ARG A 367 24.82 22.81 -13.77
CA ARG A 367 25.13 22.39 -12.38
C ARG A 367 24.35 23.17 -11.34
N TYR A 368 23.82 24.33 -11.71
CA TYR A 368 23.09 25.23 -10.83
C TYR A 368 21.79 25.64 -11.51
N ILE A 369 20.68 25.46 -10.82
CA ILE A 369 19.36 25.86 -11.28
C ILE A 369 18.80 26.88 -10.30
N ILE A 370 18.42 28.05 -10.80
CA ILE A 370 17.80 29.10 -10.02
C ILE A 370 16.29 29.08 -10.29
N THR A 371 15.50 28.99 -9.22
CA THR A 371 14.04 28.97 -9.32
C THR A 371 13.41 29.91 -8.30
N VAL A 372 12.20 30.39 -8.60
CA VAL A 372 11.37 31.15 -7.65
C VAL A 372 10.24 30.25 -7.17
N ASN A 373 9.30 29.88 -8.03
CA ASN A 373 8.16 28.99 -7.75
C ASN A 373 7.86 28.05 -8.90
N ALA A 374 8.71 27.98 -9.92
CA ALA A 374 8.36 27.38 -11.20
C ALA A 374 8.67 25.88 -11.32
N LEU A 375 9.30 25.27 -10.32
CA LEU A 375 9.55 23.83 -10.29
C LEU A 375 8.36 23.03 -9.70
N LYS A 376 7.19 23.66 -9.61
CA LYS A 376 6.00 23.09 -8.99
C LYS A 376 5.48 21.88 -9.75
N GLU A 377 5.58 21.82 -11.08
CA GLU A 377 4.94 20.81 -11.89
C GLU A 377 5.77 20.38 -13.12
N GLY A 378 5.71 19.09 -13.47
CA GLY A 378 6.25 18.58 -14.73
C GLY A 378 7.77 18.45 -14.84
N TRP A 379 8.55 18.84 -13.82
CA TRP A 379 10.01 18.75 -13.83
C TRP A 379 10.51 17.56 -13.00
N ASP A 380 11.50 16.86 -13.50
CA ASP A 380 12.14 15.72 -12.83
C ASP A 380 13.64 15.74 -13.05
N CYS A 381 14.41 15.76 -11.97
CA CYS A 381 15.87 15.69 -12.03
C CYS A 381 16.47 14.92 -10.83
N PRO A 382 16.69 13.61 -10.96
CA PRO A 382 17.33 12.81 -9.90
C PRO A 382 18.76 13.28 -9.56
N PHE A 383 19.40 14.06 -10.42
CA PHE A 383 20.72 14.64 -10.16
C PHE A 383 20.69 15.87 -9.25
N ALA A 384 19.53 16.41 -8.90
CA ALA A 384 19.42 17.44 -7.85
C ALA A 384 19.65 16.82 -6.47
N TYR A 385 20.70 17.27 -5.79
CA TYR A 385 21.12 16.78 -4.45
C TYR A 385 20.93 17.82 -3.37
N ILE A 386 21.07 19.10 -3.71
CA ILE A 386 21.16 20.20 -2.77
C ILE A 386 20.05 21.19 -3.07
N LEU A 387 19.27 21.55 -2.05
CA LEU A 387 18.35 22.69 -2.06
C LEU A 387 18.97 23.80 -1.20
N ALA A 388 19.32 24.94 -1.82
CA ALA A 388 19.82 26.13 -1.14
C ALA A 388 18.74 27.22 -1.14
N SER A 389 18.07 27.45 -0.01
CA SER A 389 17.03 28.46 0.13
C SER A 389 17.62 29.82 0.52
N LEU A 390 17.42 30.81 -0.35
CA LEU A 390 17.81 32.21 -0.12
C LEU A 390 16.58 33.08 0.19
N ALA A 391 15.40 32.50 0.28
CA ALA A 391 14.14 33.17 0.57
C ALA A 391 13.99 33.40 2.10
N ASN A 392 13.56 34.58 2.50
CA ASN A 392 13.34 34.92 3.93
C ASN A 392 12.09 34.22 4.51
N LYS A 393 11.12 33.87 3.68
CA LYS A 393 9.92 33.07 4.03
C LYS A 393 9.73 31.99 3.00
N THR A 394 9.93 30.75 3.39
CA THR A 394 9.62 29.58 2.58
C THR A 394 8.17 29.17 2.83
N SER A 395 7.38 29.12 1.74
CA SER A 395 6.03 28.54 1.82
C SER A 395 6.14 27.02 1.99
N PRO A 396 5.37 26.38 2.91
CA PRO A 396 5.35 24.92 3.05
C PRO A 396 5.09 24.19 1.72
N VAL A 397 4.20 24.74 0.90
CA VAL A 397 3.84 24.17 -0.43
C VAL A 397 5.01 24.21 -1.41
N ASP A 398 5.82 25.26 -1.39
CA ASP A 398 6.97 25.38 -2.28
C ASP A 398 8.08 24.38 -1.87
N VAL A 399 8.29 24.23 -0.57
CA VAL A 399 9.25 23.26 -0.03
C VAL A 399 8.85 21.82 -0.36
N GLU A 400 7.56 21.47 -0.19
CA GLU A 400 6.99 20.17 -0.51
C GLU A 400 7.32 19.74 -1.94
N GLN A 401 7.01 20.60 -2.91
CA GLN A 401 7.12 20.27 -4.32
C GLN A 401 8.57 20.17 -4.80
N ILE A 402 9.45 21.02 -4.25
CA ILE A 402 10.87 21.01 -4.60
C ILE A 402 11.57 19.81 -3.94
N LEU A 403 11.33 19.57 -2.66
CA LEU A 403 11.95 18.45 -1.93
C LEU A 403 11.56 17.09 -2.53
N GLY A 404 10.29 16.89 -2.85
CA GLY A 404 9.83 15.65 -3.49
C GLY A 404 10.56 15.29 -4.80
N ARG A 405 11.21 16.27 -5.43
CA ARG A 405 12.03 16.10 -6.65
C ARG A 405 13.50 15.91 -6.36
N VAL A 406 14.04 16.65 -5.38
CA VAL A 406 15.43 16.49 -4.90
C VAL A 406 15.65 15.11 -4.29
N LEU A 407 14.61 14.52 -3.67
CA LEU A 407 14.71 13.23 -2.97
C LEU A 407 14.89 12.03 -3.87
N ARG A 408 14.63 12.11 -5.18
CA ARG A 408 14.74 10.96 -6.08
C ARG A 408 16.18 10.48 -6.22
N GLN A 409 16.38 9.17 -6.02
CA GLN A 409 17.70 8.55 -6.21
C GLN A 409 17.97 8.35 -7.71
N PRO A 410 19.15 8.77 -8.22
CA PRO A 410 19.55 8.51 -9.59
C PRO A 410 19.49 7.01 -9.92
N TYR A 411 18.87 6.68 -11.05
CA TYR A 411 18.72 5.30 -11.58
C TYR A 411 18.01 4.32 -10.64
N ALA A 412 17.50 4.78 -9.49
CA ALA A 412 16.90 3.96 -8.43
C ALA A 412 17.83 2.82 -7.96
N ILE A 413 19.13 3.12 -7.81
CA ILE A 413 20.18 2.22 -7.31
C ILE A 413 20.95 2.89 -6.18
N ARG A 414 21.46 2.09 -5.25
CA ARG A 414 22.35 2.56 -4.19
C ARG A 414 23.70 2.96 -4.77
N GLN A 415 24.18 4.14 -4.41
CA GLN A 415 25.54 4.59 -4.69
C GLN A 415 26.50 4.06 -3.61
N GLU A 416 27.77 3.87 -3.94
CA GLU A 416 28.76 3.31 -3.04
C GLU A 416 29.08 4.28 -1.89
N ALA A 417 29.29 5.56 -2.20
CA ALA A 417 29.51 6.59 -1.19
C ALA A 417 28.18 6.99 -0.51
N ALA A 418 28.13 6.91 0.82
CA ALA A 418 26.94 7.25 1.61
C ALA A 418 26.40 8.65 1.30
N VAL A 419 27.28 9.63 1.10
CA VAL A 419 26.93 11.01 0.76
C VAL A 419 26.09 11.14 -0.53
N MET A 420 26.17 10.16 -1.43
CA MET A 420 25.41 10.12 -2.69
C MET A 420 24.03 9.48 -2.51
N ASN A 421 23.70 8.99 -1.33
CA ASN A 421 22.39 8.40 -1.01
C ASN A 421 21.50 9.29 -0.15
N LEU A 422 21.91 10.54 0.07
CA LEU A 422 21.23 11.54 0.91
C LEU A 422 20.92 12.81 0.13
N SER A 423 20.01 13.60 0.65
CA SER A 423 19.68 14.95 0.15
C SER A 423 20.06 15.99 1.19
N TYR A 424 20.36 17.19 0.72
CA TYR A 424 20.85 18.27 1.56
C TYR A 424 19.99 19.52 1.39
N VAL A 425 19.65 20.17 2.51
CA VAL A 425 18.94 21.44 2.53
C VAL A 425 19.79 22.45 3.29
N LEU A 426 20.14 23.55 2.65
CA LEU A 426 20.85 24.67 3.23
C LEU A 426 19.91 25.87 3.30
N THR A 427 19.81 26.50 4.46
CA THR A 427 18.96 27.66 4.69
C THR A 427 19.67 28.71 5.52
N CYS A 428 19.25 29.98 5.42
CA CYS A 428 19.68 31.08 6.27
C CYS A 428 18.40 31.70 6.85
N SER A 429 18.04 31.30 8.05
CA SER A 429 16.85 31.80 8.71
C SER A 429 17.14 32.22 10.14
N ALA A 430 16.72 33.45 10.51
CA ALA A 430 16.77 33.94 11.87
C ALA A 430 15.83 33.16 12.81
N ASP A 431 14.74 32.60 12.25
CA ASP A 431 13.84 31.70 12.94
C ASP A 431 13.91 30.29 12.32
N PHE A 432 14.99 29.59 12.69
CA PHE A 432 15.24 28.23 12.17
C PHE A 432 14.16 27.24 12.56
N ARG A 433 13.56 27.34 13.74
CA ARG A 433 12.47 26.46 14.16
C ARG A 433 11.30 26.55 13.22
N ASN A 434 10.85 27.77 12.92
CA ASN A 434 9.73 27.97 12.00
C ASN A 434 10.07 27.49 10.58
N THR A 435 11.30 27.72 10.12
CA THR A 435 11.78 27.21 8.83
C THR A 435 11.85 25.70 8.81
N LEU A 436 12.30 25.07 9.88
CA LEU A 436 12.33 23.61 10.03
C LEU A 436 10.91 23.03 10.01
N ASP A 437 9.97 23.68 10.73
CA ASP A 437 8.56 23.28 10.71
C ASP A 437 7.97 23.36 9.29
N HIS A 438 8.34 24.36 8.50
CA HIS A 438 7.92 24.46 7.10
C HIS A 438 8.56 23.35 6.23
N ILE A 439 9.82 22.99 6.46
CA ILE A 439 10.47 21.87 5.78
C ILE A 439 9.79 20.55 6.15
N VAL A 440 9.46 20.36 7.44
CA VAL A 440 8.74 19.19 7.93
C VAL A 440 7.34 19.10 7.34
N LEU A 441 6.61 20.23 7.30
CA LEU A 441 5.30 20.30 6.65
C LEU A 441 5.40 19.98 5.16
N GLY A 442 6.42 20.48 4.46
CA GLY A 442 6.67 20.14 3.06
C GLY A 442 7.04 18.66 2.85
N LEU A 443 7.83 18.07 3.75
CA LEU A 443 8.13 16.64 3.73
C LEU A 443 6.86 15.81 3.98
N ASN A 444 6.04 16.20 4.94
CA ASN A 444 4.77 15.53 5.22
C ASN A 444 3.82 15.62 4.02
N GLY A 445 3.75 16.78 3.34
CA GLY A 445 3.00 16.97 2.10
C GLY A 445 3.48 16.05 0.96
N ALA A 446 4.76 15.75 0.91
CA ALA A 446 5.34 14.77 -0.03
C ALA A 446 5.20 13.31 0.42
N GLY A 447 4.56 13.05 1.58
CA GLY A 447 4.34 11.72 2.15
C GLY A 447 5.51 11.17 2.98
N PHE A 448 6.42 12.03 3.42
CA PHE A 448 7.52 11.72 4.34
C PHE A 448 7.15 12.13 5.77
N SER A 449 7.93 11.73 6.76
CA SER A 449 7.66 11.99 8.18
C SER A 449 8.80 12.81 8.82
N SER A 450 8.58 13.26 10.06
CA SER A 450 9.63 13.88 10.87
C SER A 450 10.84 12.99 11.14
N LYS A 451 10.71 11.68 10.94
CA LYS A 451 11.81 10.71 11.09
C LYS A 451 12.76 10.71 9.89
N ASP A 452 12.36 11.29 8.76
CA ASP A 452 13.08 11.24 7.49
C ASP A 452 14.05 12.40 7.27
N TYR A 453 14.29 13.23 8.30
CA TYR A 453 15.32 14.28 8.27
C TYR A 453 16.21 14.25 9.51
N ARG A 454 17.36 14.90 9.42
CA ARG A 454 18.32 15.14 10.53
C ARG A 454 18.84 16.56 10.45
N ILE A 455 19.09 17.16 11.61
CA ILE A 455 19.73 18.49 11.71
C ILE A 455 21.24 18.26 11.71
N GLY A 456 21.93 18.91 10.78
CA GLY A 456 23.36 18.69 10.56
C GLY A 456 24.20 19.07 11.76
N GLU A 457 23.91 20.18 12.40
CA GLU A 457 24.61 20.69 13.60
C GLU A 457 24.47 19.71 14.77
N GLU A 458 23.29 19.12 15.02
CA GLU A 458 23.08 18.14 16.10
C GLU A 458 23.86 16.84 15.88
N ILE A 459 24.09 16.46 14.62
CA ILE A 459 24.89 15.27 14.29
C ILE A 459 26.37 15.52 14.63
N GLU A 460 26.85 16.75 14.45
CA GLU A 460 28.22 17.16 14.72
C GLU A 460 28.48 17.30 16.23
N GLU A 461 27.53 17.81 17.03
CA GLU A 461 27.67 18.02 18.48
C GLU A 461 27.63 16.75 19.33
N ARG A 462 27.07 15.65 18.86
CA ARG A 462 27.00 14.36 19.58
C ARG A 462 28.37 13.62 19.67
N LYS A 463 29.47 14.24 19.37
CA LYS A 463 30.83 13.68 19.54
C LYS A 463 31.34 13.92 20.97
N GLU A 464 31.31 12.91 21.82
CA GLU A 464 32.14 12.88 23.03
C GLU A 464 33.61 12.68 22.63
N THR A 465 34.38 13.70 22.75
CA THR A 465 35.84 13.89 23.01
C THR A 465 36.44 14.97 22.13
N PRO A 466 37.33 15.81 22.72
CA PRO A 466 37.85 16.96 22.02
C PRO A 466 39.03 16.52 21.13
N VAL A 467 38.74 16.32 19.88
CA VAL A 467 39.77 16.42 18.83
C VAL A 467 39.33 17.57 17.95
N GLU A 468 40.14 18.62 17.86
CA GLU A 468 39.94 19.70 16.91
C GLU A 468 39.82 19.11 15.49
N GLN A 469 38.59 18.78 15.09
CA GLN A 469 38.27 18.40 13.72
C GLN A 469 37.74 19.66 13.04
N ALA A 470 38.47 20.12 12.04
CA ALA A 470 37.96 21.16 11.16
C ALA A 470 36.66 20.67 10.52
N SER A 471 35.51 21.27 10.92
CA SER A 471 34.22 21.06 10.30
C SER A 471 34.33 21.36 8.81
N LEU A 472 33.57 20.64 7.97
CA LEU A 472 33.43 21.00 6.55
C LEU A 472 32.89 22.42 6.39
N PHE A 473 32.17 22.89 7.41
CA PHE A 473 31.56 24.18 7.52
C PHE A 473 32.13 24.88 8.78
N PRO A 474 33.33 25.47 8.73
CA PRO A 474 33.91 26.15 9.87
C PRO A 474 33.00 27.29 10.35
N GLN A 475 32.77 27.35 11.66
CA GLN A 475 32.11 28.50 12.27
C GLN A 475 33.00 29.72 12.11
N ASN A 476 32.43 30.84 11.68
CA ASN A 476 33.16 32.11 11.60
C ASN A 476 33.52 32.58 13.02
N PRO A 477 34.78 32.76 13.37
CA PRO A 477 35.15 33.29 14.66
C PRO A 477 34.90 34.81 14.65
N GLY A 478 33.81 35.23 15.27
CA GLY A 478 33.55 36.63 15.56
C GLY A 478 32.19 37.16 15.14
N VAL A 479 31.18 36.79 15.88
CA VAL A 479 30.00 37.66 16.04
C VAL A 479 29.65 37.65 17.53
N ASP A 480 30.05 38.68 18.19
CA ASP A 480 29.61 39.03 19.56
C ASP A 480 28.07 39.14 19.60
N GLU A 481 27.54 38.78 20.75
CA GLU A 481 26.12 38.85 21.11
C GLU A 481 25.39 40.04 20.49
N VAL A 482 24.53 39.78 19.51
CA VAL A 482 23.56 40.73 19.03
C VAL A 482 22.33 40.67 19.92
N LYS A 483 22.10 41.73 20.64
CA LYS A 483 20.92 42.03 21.47
C LYS A 483 19.62 41.75 20.72
N LYS A 484 18.73 41.08 21.44
CA LYS A 484 17.31 41.01 21.09
C LYS A 484 16.71 42.41 21.03
N GLU A 485 16.37 42.88 19.83
CA GLU A 485 15.32 43.86 19.64
C GLU A 485 14.60 43.58 18.33
N GLY A 486 13.30 43.71 18.38
CA GLY A 486 12.37 43.24 17.35
C GLY A 486 12.37 44.08 16.09
N GLU A 487 11.73 43.52 15.11
CA GLU A 487 11.43 43.90 13.74
C GLU A 487 12.33 43.16 12.71
N ALA A 488 11.69 42.28 11.96
CA ALA A 488 12.31 41.54 10.86
C ALA A 488 12.77 42.53 9.77
N ALA A 489 14.03 42.88 9.79
CA ALA A 489 14.68 43.62 8.71
C ALA A 489 14.64 42.75 7.44
N GLU A 490 14.08 43.29 6.34
CA GLU A 490 14.20 42.74 5.01
C GLU A 490 15.69 42.67 4.64
N THR A 491 16.34 41.51 4.82
CA THR A 491 17.72 41.31 4.36
C THR A 491 17.71 41.14 2.84
N ASP A 492 18.16 42.14 2.15
CA ASP A 492 18.37 42.16 0.69
C ASP A 492 19.63 41.36 0.32
N LEU A 493 19.65 40.80 -0.91
CA LEU A 493 20.85 40.15 -1.49
C LEU A 493 21.99 41.15 -1.79
N SER A 494 21.76 42.44 -1.65
CA SER A 494 22.81 43.49 -1.78
C SER A 494 23.88 43.40 -0.69
N ASP A 495 23.60 42.73 0.44
CA ASP A 495 24.51 42.55 1.56
C ASP A 495 25.47 41.34 1.39
N VAL A 496 25.39 40.60 0.28
CA VAL A 496 26.24 39.44 0.00
C VAL A 496 27.62 39.94 -0.49
N ASP A 497 28.66 39.64 0.29
CA ASP A 497 30.06 39.94 -0.08
C ASP A 497 30.63 38.83 -0.98
N THR A 498 30.54 39.05 -2.29
CA THR A 498 31.05 38.12 -3.32
C THR A 498 32.55 37.85 -3.19
N THR A 499 33.31 38.81 -2.66
CA THR A 499 34.74 38.67 -2.45
C THR A 499 35.04 37.68 -1.31
N SER A 500 34.26 37.77 -0.25
CA SER A 500 34.30 36.83 0.87
C SER A 500 33.93 35.44 0.45
N VAL A 501 32.83 35.26 -0.31
CA VAL A 501 32.40 33.97 -0.84
C VAL A 501 33.45 33.37 -1.78
N ALA A 502 34.02 34.17 -2.69
CA ALA A 502 35.04 33.73 -3.63
C ALA A 502 36.35 33.32 -2.90
N SER A 503 36.76 34.10 -1.87
CA SER A 503 37.97 33.77 -1.06
C SER A 503 37.73 32.48 -0.25
N TYR A 504 36.57 32.29 0.32
CA TYR A 504 36.16 31.11 1.06
C TYR A 504 36.17 29.84 0.16
N ILE A 505 35.66 29.93 -1.08
CA ILE A 505 35.68 28.83 -2.05
C ILE A 505 37.12 28.51 -2.50
N ARG A 506 38.00 29.54 -2.70
CA ARG A 506 39.41 29.36 -3.10
C ARG A 506 40.29 28.74 -2.00
N GLN A 507 40.09 29.06 -0.72
CA GLN A 507 40.83 28.49 0.39
C GLN A 507 40.74 26.97 0.51
N LEU A 508 39.87 26.34 -0.26
CA LEU A 508 39.49 24.94 -0.16
C LEU A 508 39.77 24.15 -1.44
N GLU A 509 40.45 24.74 -2.41
CA GLU A 509 40.93 23.99 -3.58
C GLU A 509 42.13 23.10 -3.20
N PRO A 510 42.13 21.81 -3.61
CA PRO A 510 43.28 20.94 -3.35
C PRO A 510 44.53 21.51 -4.04
N GLY A 511 45.47 22.01 -3.28
CA GLY A 511 46.74 22.56 -3.77
C GLY A 511 46.93 24.09 -3.65
N ALA A 512 45.99 24.84 -3.07
CA ALA A 512 46.15 26.24 -2.77
C ALA A 512 47.15 26.41 -1.63
N SER A 513 48.38 26.81 -1.96
CA SER A 513 49.38 27.31 -0.99
C SER A 513 48.91 28.64 -0.41
N ILE A 514 48.81 28.73 0.89
CA ILE A 514 48.55 30.00 1.60
C ILE A 514 49.79 30.85 1.45
N GLU A 515 49.85 31.75 0.46
CA GLU A 515 50.83 32.84 0.45
C GLU A 515 50.50 33.83 1.57
N GLY A 516 51.27 33.81 2.65
CA GLY A 516 51.20 34.85 3.66
C GLY A 516 51.43 34.46 5.12
N MET A 517 52.13 33.34 5.44
CA MET A 517 52.71 33.18 6.78
C MET A 517 54.20 32.90 6.73
N PRO A 518 55.06 33.58 7.59
CA PRO A 518 56.48 33.36 7.61
C PRO A 518 56.81 31.95 8.12
N GLY A 519 57.77 31.30 7.42
CA GLY A 519 58.15 29.93 7.61
C GLY A 519 58.53 29.53 9.00
N LYS A 520 58.09 28.35 9.39
CA LYS A 520 58.80 27.42 10.26
C LYS A 520 59.09 26.12 9.54
N GLU A 521 60.36 25.80 9.53
CA GLU A 521 60.92 24.65 8.84
C GLU A 521 60.45 23.30 9.42
N SER A 522 60.21 22.42 8.47
CA SER A 522 60.43 20.96 8.50
C SER A 522 60.39 20.21 9.85
N GLY A 523 59.29 19.47 10.00
CA GLY A 523 59.23 18.26 10.82
C GLY A 523 58.35 17.25 10.09
N GLU A 524 58.90 16.09 9.76
CA GLU A 524 58.23 14.97 9.11
C GLU A 524 56.98 14.51 9.90
N GLY A 525 55.87 14.33 9.24
CA GLY A 525 54.79 13.47 9.72
C GLY A 525 53.52 14.14 10.26
N SER A 526 53.00 15.19 9.64
CA SER A 526 51.63 15.63 9.89
C SER A 526 50.84 15.63 8.58
N ARG A 527 50.06 14.55 8.35
CA ARG A 527 48.97 14.60 7.39
C ARG A 527 48.00 15.67 7.86
N SER A 528 47.80 16.71 7.06
CA SER A 528 46.77 17.71 7.28
C SER A 528 45.45 16.99 7.55
N PRO A 529 44.64 17.38 8.56
CA PRO A 529 43.36 16.75 8.81
C PRO A 529 42.50 16.94 7.58
N ASP A 530 42.04 15.84 6.99
CA ASP A 530 41.10 15.83 5.87
C ASP A 530 39.76 16.38 6.37
N PRO A 531 39.38 17.63 6.12
CA PRO A 531 38.13 18.23 6.62
C PRO A 531 36.88 17.54 5.99
N LEU A 532 37.09 16.86 4.87
CA LEU A 532 36.06 16.09 4.15
C LEU A 532 35.83 14.73 4.82
N GLY A 533 36.87 14.09 5.40
CA GLY A 533 36.73 12.80 6.08
C GLY A 533 35.83 12.85 7.31
N GLY A 534 35.83 13.98 8.03
CA GLY A 534 34.89 14.19 9.14
C GLY A 534 33.43 14.26 8.73
N PHE A 535 33.14 15.05 7.72
CA PHE A 535 31.77 15.17 7.14
C PHE A 535 31.25 13.84 6.60
N VAL A 536 32.05 13.14 5.80
CA VAL A 536 31.67 11.84 5.22
C VAL A 536 31.34 10.84 6.33
N LYS A 537 32.20 10.74 7.39
CA LYS A 537 31.91 9.85 8.53
C LYS A 537 30.62 10.21 9.28
N THR A 538 30.33 11.51 9.43
CA THR A 538 29.13 11.99 10.08
C THR A 538 27.88 11.59 9.29
N VAL A 539 27.92 11.75 7.97
CA VAL A 539 26.84 11.37 7.04
C VAL A 539 26.65 9.85 7.02
N GLU A 540 27.74 9.07 7.01
CA GLU A 540 27.68 7.60 7.11
C GLU A 540 27.02 7.12 8.40
N LYS A 541 27.31 7.78 9.53
CA LYS A 541 26.63 7.49 10.79
C LYS A 541 25.13 7.82 10.74
N ALA A 542 24.76 8.95 10.13
CA ALA A 542 23.37 9.35 9.99
C ALA A 542 22.57 8.36 9.10
N GLU A 543 23.16 7.92 7.98
CA GLU A 543 22.55 6.90 7.12
C GLU A 543 22.40 5.56 7.86
N SER A 544 23.48 5.12 8.54
CA SER A 544 23.49 3.85 9.28
C SER A 544 22.48 3.84 10.42
N ALA A 545 22.37 4.94 11.17
CA ALA A 545 21.38 5.10 12.24
C ALA A 545 19.95 5.05 11.71
N TYR A 546 19.68 5.71 10.58
CA TYR A 546 18.38 5.71 9.95
C TYR A 546 17.95 4.30 9.50
N ILE A 547 18.87 3.54 8.90
CA ILE A 547 18.64 2.16 8.48
C ILE A 547 18.39 1.25 9.69
N GLU A 548 19.20 1.41 10.75
CA GLU A 548 19.09 0.61 11.98
C GLU A 548 17.80 0.88 12.75
N GLU A 549 17.36 2.15 12.84
CA GLU A 549 16.05 2.50 13.39
C GLU A 549 14.91 1.80 12.63
N GLY A 550 15.00 1.77 11.29
CA GLY A 550 14.01 1.07 10.45
C GLY A 550 14.03 -0.44 10.67
N ARG A 551 15.21 -1.05 10.90
CA ARG A 551 15.35 -2.47 11.20
C ARG A 551 14.71 -2.82 12.56
N LYS A 552 15.01 -2.04 13.60
CA LYS A 552 14.44 -2.22 14.94
C LYS A 552 12.92 -2.09 14.95
N GLU A 553 12.35 -1.11 14.23
CA GLU A 553 10.89 -0.99 14.10
C GLU A 553 10.28 -2.21 13.39
N ALA A 554 10.91 -2.70 12.32
CA ALA A 554 10.43 -3.90 11.63
C ALA A 554 10.52 -5.16 12.52
N GLU A 555 11.60 -5.31 13.29
CA GLU A 555 11.80 -6.41 14.23
C GLU A 555 10.84 -6.35 15.44
N SER A 556 10.36 -5.15 15.79
CA SER A 556 9.40 -4.99 16.89
C SER A 556 8.02 -5.59 16.61
N GLY A 557 7.72 -6.02 15.37
CA GLY A 557 6.42 -6.53 14.95
C GLY A 557 5.29 -5.49 14.99
N ARG A 558 5.60 -4.23 15.30
CA ARG A 558 4.64 -3.13 15.26
C ARG A 558 4.35 -2.72 13.82
N ILE A 559 3.08 -2.47 13.56
CA ILE A 559 2.70 -1.77 12.33
C ILE A 559 3.13 -0.31 12.49
N GLY A 560 4.09 0.12 11.69
CA GLY A 560 4.64 1.48 11.72
C GLY A 560 3.88 2.45 10.82
N GLY A 561 4.39 3.68 10.71
CA GLY A 561 3.85 4.71 9.85
C GLY A 561 2.44 5.20 10.24
N GLU A 562 1.71 5.76 9.28
CA GLU A 562 0.36 6.30 9.51
C GLU A 562 -0.66 5.22 9.87
N LEU A 563 -0.57 4.05 9.22
CA LEU A 563 -1.46 2.94 9.56
C LEU A 563 -1.30 2.54 11.02
N GLY A 564 -0.05 2.41 11.49
CA GLY A 564 0.25 2.09 12.88
C GLY A 564 -0.25 3.12 13.88
N ALA A 565 -0.27 4.40 13.49
CA ALA A 565 -0.80 5.48 14.35
C ALA A 565 -2.32 5.42 14.54
N MET A 566 -3.04 4.81 13.61
CA MET A 566 -4.51 4.63 13.70
C MET A 566 -4.91 3.43 14.56
N LEU A 567 -4.00 2.47 14.76
CA LEU A 567 -4.28 1.20 15.42
C LEU A 567 -3.91 1.24 16.90
N LYS A 568 -4.78 0.69 17.73
CA LYS A 568 -4.43 0.38 19.12
C LYS A 568 -3.63 -0.91 19.14
N GLN A 569 -2.38 -0.83 19.55
CA GLN A 569 -1.41 -1.93 19.56
C GLN A 569 -1.02 -2.28 20.98
N TYR A 570 -1.14 -3.57 21.35
CA TYR A 570 -0.83 -4.09 22.66
C TYR A 570 0.30 -5.12 22.58
N GLU A 571 1.35 -4.89 23.35
CA GLU A 571 2.54 -5.75 23.37
C GLU A 571 2.36 -6.90 24.36
N ILE A 572 3.15 -7.97 24.15
CA ILE A 572 3.34 -9.01 25.17
C ILE A 572 3.84 -8.34 26.45
N CYS A 573 3.26 -8.71 27.59
CA CYS A 573 3.72 -8.23 28.89
C CYS A 573 5.21 -8.53 29.08
N GLU A 574 5.98 -7.56 29.58
CA GLU A 574 7.43 -7.64 29.70
C GLU A 574 7.90 -8.89 30.46
N GLU A 575 7.14 -9.31 31.46
CA GLU A 575 7.36 -10.50 32.27
C GLU A 575 7.44 -11.81 31.46
N TRP A 576 6.71 -11.90 30.35
CA TRP A 576 6.59 -13.11 29.52
C TRP A 576 7.32 -13.02 28.18
N ARG A 577 7.79 -11.82 27.78
CA ARG A 577 8.26 -11.50 26.43
C ARG A 577 9.30 -12.48 25.90
N ASP A 578 10.41 -12.63 26.61
CA ASP A 578 11.56 -13.42 26.14
C ASP A 578 11.22 -14.89 25.95
N GLU A 579 10.42 -15.45 26.89
CA GLU A 579 10.03 -16.84 26.83
C GLU A 579 9.02 -17.09 25.69
N VAL A 580 8.02 -16.21 25.55
CA VAL A 580 6.93 -16.40 24.58
C VAL A 580 7.41 -16.20 23.15
N LEU A 581 8.36 -15.29 22.90
CA LEU A 581 8.93 -15.09 21.56
C LEU A 581 9.76 -16.29 21.08
N GLN A 582 10.28 -17.11 22.01
CA GLN A 582 10.98 -18.34 21.66
C GLN A 582 10.04 -19.55 21.56
N LEU A 583 8.80 -19.40 22.00
CA LEU A 583 7.81 -20.46 22.00
C LEU A 583 7.17 -20.60 20.61
N ALA A 584 7.34 -21.77 20.01
CA ALA A 584 6.64 -22.15 18.79
C ALA A 584 5.63 -23.26 19.06
N LEU A 585 4.37 -23.03 18.72
CA LEU A 585 3.30 -24.01 18.88
C LEU A 585 3.31 -25.00 17.71
N PRO A 586 3.15 -26.31 17.99
CA PRO A 586 3.12 -27.32 16.96
C PRO A 586 1.85 -27.23 16.10
N GLN A 587 2.00 -27.44 14.81
CA GLN A 587 0.92 -27.62 13.86
C GLN A 587 1.18 -28.87 13.03
N PHE A 588 0.16 -29.39 12.35
CA PHE A 588 0.33 -30.54 11.47
C PHE A 588 1.14 -30.15 10.23
N VAL A 589 2.13 -30.96 9.90
CA VAL A 589 3.04 -30.76 8.76
C VAL A 589 3.17 -32.05 7.95
N VAL A 590 3.56 -31.89 6.69
CA VAL A 590 3.95 -32.98 5.78
C VAL A 590 5.37 -32.73 5.30
N ALA A 591 6.15 -33.79 5.16
CA ALA A 591 7.45 -33.72 4.53
C ALA A 591 7.30 -33.55 3.01
N THR A 592 8.08 -32.64 2.41
CA THR A 592 8.17 -32.52 0.95
C THR A 592 9.00 -33.70 0.43
N GLU A 593 8.48 -34.45 -0.54
CA GLU A 593 9.28 -35.43 -1.26
C GLU A 593 10.39 -34.68 -2.02
N LEU A 594 11.63 -34.82 -1.56
CA LEU A 594 12.77 -34.37 -2.35
C LEU A 594 12.98 -35.34 -3.48
N PRO A 595 13.22 -34.91 -4.73
CA PRO A 595 13.78 -35.78 -5.74
C PRO A 595 15.10 -36.33 -5.18
N MET A 596 15.31 -37.65 -5.26
CA MET A 596 16.44 -38.36 -4.71
C MET A 596 17.75 -37.55 -4.82
N SER A 597 18.12 -36.85 -3.76
CA SER A 597 19.46 -36.29 -3.60
C SER A 597 20.28 -37.32 -2.83
N PHE A 598 21.47 -37.56 -3.29
CA PHE A 598 22.44 -38.52 -2.76
C PHE A 598 22.89 -38.23 -1.31
N PHE A 599 22.39 -37.19 -0.70
CA PHE A 599 22.67 -36.78 0.70
C PHE A 599 21.35 -36.83 1.45
N GLY A 600 21.18 -37.82 2.32
CA GLY A 600 20.01 -38.02 3.16
C GLY A 600 19.74 -36.83 4.11
N GLY A 601 19.04 -35.82 3.60
CA GLY A 601 18.46 -34.74 4.39
C GLY A 601 16.99 -35.03 4.64
N GLU A 602 16.50 -34.78 5.86
CA GLU A 602 15.06 -34.75 6.14
C GLU A 602 14.39 -33.73 5.20
N GLY A 603 13.34 -34.13 4.48
CA GLY A 603 12.58 -33.24 3.60
C GLY A 603 12.07 -32.01 4.35
N GLU A 604 12.01 -30.86 3.66
CA GLU A 604 11.49 -29.62 4.23
C GLU A 604 10.06 -29.84 4.72
N LYS A 605 9.79 -29.55 6.02
CA LYS A 605 8.47 -29.68 6.64
C LYS A 605 7.61 -28.49 6.23
N ARG A 606 6.44 -28.74 5.64
CA ARG A 606 5.45 -27.72 5.26
C ARG A 606 4.15 -27.92 5.98
N LEU A 607 3.44 -26.83 6.28
CA LEU A 607 2.12 -26.88 6.88
C LEU A 607 1.18 -27.76 6.05
N LEU A 608 0.45 -28.64 6.74
CA LEU A 608 -0.64 -29.39 6.13
C LEU A 608 -1.75 -28.41 5.73
N THR A 609 -2.14 -28.41 4.47
CA THR A 609 -3.21 -27.55 3.94
C THR A 609 -4.42 -28.39 3.50
N LYS A 610 -5.58 -27.74 3.38
CA LYS A 610 -6.80 -28.36 2.87
C LYS A 610 -6.62 -28.83 1.44
N GLU A 611 -5.85 -28.10 0.62
CA GLU A 611 -5.52 -28.44 -0.77
C GLU A 611 -4.69 -29.73 -0.83
N TYR A 612 -3.76 -29.91 0.10
CA TYR A 612 -3.01 -31.17 0.19
C TYR A 612 -3.94 -32.35 0.46
N LEU A 613 -4.89 -32.23 1.39
CA LEU A 613 -5.87 -33.27 1.72
C LEU A 613 -6.89 -33.51 0.59
N MET A 614 -7.02 -32.61 -0.35
CA MET A 614 -7.89 -32.75 -1.53
C MET A 614 -7.19 -33.40 -2.72
N LYS A 615 -5.89 -33.73 -2.64
CA LYS A 615 -5.19 -34.42 -3.73
C LYS A 615 -5.88 -35.74 -4.05
N GLY A 616 -6.22 -35.92 -5.33
CA GLY A 616 -6.91 -37.12 -5.81
C GLY A 616 -8.44 -37.15 -5.60
N PHE A 617 -9.01 -36.07 -5.01
CA PHE A 617 -10.46 -35.95 -4.96
C PHE A 617 -11.04 -35.69 -6.34
N SER A 618 -12.02 -36.49 -6.72
CA SER A 618 -12.80 -36.31 -7.95
C SER A 618 -14.29 -36.51 -7.67
N LEU A 619 -15.11 -35.61 -8.16
CA LEU A 619 -16.55 -35.71 -8.09
C LEU A 619 -17.11 -36.85 -8.94
N SER A 620 -16.37 -37.35 -9.94
CA SER A 620 -16.79 -38.45 -10.77
C SER A 620 -16.95 -39.75 -9.97
N ALA A 621 -16.18 -39.94 -8.89
CA ALA A 621 -16.26 -41.10 -7.99
C ALA A 621 -17.30 -40.93 -6.87
N GLN A 622 -17.93 -39.75 -6.74
CA GLN A 622 -18.82 -39.43 -5.63
C GLN A 622 -20.29 -39.71 -5.95
N ASP A 623 -21.09 -39.91 -4.89
CA ASP A 623 -22.54 -40.07 -4.99
C ASP A 623 -23.22 -38.83 -5.59
N ALA A 624 -23.95 -39.01 -6.67
CA ALA A 624 -24.67 -37.97 -7.40
C ALA A 624 -26.15 -37.86 -6.99
N LYS A 625 -26.62 -38.60 -5.98
CA LYS A 625 -28.01 -38.50 -5.51
C LYS A 625 -28.17 -37.24 -4.66
N ILE A 626 -28.97 -36.33 -5.16
CA ILE A 626 -29.43 -35.16 -4.43
C ILE A 626 -30.96 -35.31 -4.32
N PRO A 627 -31.49 -35.55 -3.11
CA PRO A 627 -32.94 -35.65 -2.96
C PRO A 627 -33.58 -34.30 -3.30
N PHE A 628 -34.54 -34.33 -4.19
CA PHE A 628 -35.31 -33.15 -4.55
C PHE A 628 -36.27 -32.80 -3.42
N ALA A 629 -35.83 -32.02 -2.45
CA ALA A 629 -36.72 -31.44 -1.47
C ALA A 629 -37.53 -30.33 -2.14
N ARG A 630 -38.84 -30.23 -1.81
CA ARG A 630 -39.66 -29.08 -2.19
C ARG A 630 -39.00 -27.82 -1.64
N VAL A 631 -38.29 -27.10 -2.48
CA VAL A 631 -37.81 -25.77 -2.19
C VAL A 631 -39.02 -24.87 -2.19
N SER A 632 -39.39 -24.27 -1.09
CA SER A 632 -40.50 -23.30 -1.05
C SER A 632 -40.17 -22.14 -1.97
N ASP A 633 -41.17 -21.67 -2.75
CA ASP A 633 -41.04 -20.56 -3.70
C ASP A 633 -40.70 -19.20 -3.04
N ASP A 634 -40.67 -19.14 -1.72
CA ASP A 634 -40.36 -17.94 -0.94
C ASP A 634 -38.98 -18.05 -0.29
N MET A 635 -37.93 -17.68 -1.03
CA MET A 635 -36.60 -17.49 -0.43
C MET A 635 -36.46 -16.06 0.08
N TYR A 636 -36.45 -15.92 1.38
CA TYR A 636 -36.01 -14.72 2.06
C TYR A 636 -34.52 -14.92 2.44
N THR A 637 -33.64 -14.06 1.92
CA THR A 637 -32.28 -13.98 2.43
C THR A 637 -32.33 -13.29 3.77
N VAL A 638 -32.14 -14.05 4.85
CA VAL A 638 -32.00 -13.50 6.19
C VAL A 638 -30.56 -13.03 6.33
N ASP A 639 -30.36 -11.72 6.33
CA ASP A 639 -29.07 -11.10 6.59
C ASP A 639 -28.90 -11.03 8.12
N LEU A 640 -28.15 -11.98 8.66
CA LEU A 640 -27.71 -11.95 10.06
C LEU A 640 -26.52 -10.99 10.16
N SER A 641 -26.80 -9.70 10.24
CA SER A 641 -25.77 -8.72 10.58
C SER A 641 -25.34 -8.87 12.03
N VAL A 642 -24.07 -9.02 12.26
CA VAL A 642 -23.40 -9.16 13.56
C VAL A 642 -23.35 -7.83 14.34
N SER A 643 -24.30 -6.94 14.15
CA SER A 643 -24.45 -5.71 14.96
C SER A 643 -25.84 -5.66 15.55
N GLY A 644 -25.91 -5.65 16.85
CA GLY A 644 -27.05 -5.84 17.75
C GLY A 644 -28.20 -4.86 17.69
N ASP A 645 -28.74 -4.56 16.52
CA ASP A 645 -30.07 -3.95 16.34
C ASP A 645 -30.79 -4.73 15.23
N ALA A 646 -31.39 -5.84 15.61
CA ALA A 646 -31.97 -6.79 14.70
C ALA A 646 -33.44 -6.44 14.38
N VAL A 647 -33.66 -5.80 13.25
CA VAL A 647 -34.85 -6.02 12.46
C VAL A 647 -34.42 -6.73 11.17
N PRO A 648 -34.85 -7.97 10.90
CA PRO A 648 -34.51 -8.67 9.66
C PRO A 648 -35.05 -7.88 8.47
N LYS A 649 -34.17 -7.35 7.62
CA LYS A 649 -34.57 -6.74 6.36
C LYS A 649 -34.67 -7.83 5.31
N TYR A 650 -35.88 -8.12 4.89
CA TYR A 650 -36.17 -9.03 3.80
C TYR A 650 -36.04 -8.28 2.47
N ARG A 651 -35.25 -8.79 1.54
CA ARG A 651 -35.15 -8.28 0.17
C ARG A 651 -35.74 -9.30 -0.79
N MET A 652 -36.83 -8.95 -1.44
CA MET A 652 -37.42 -9.72 -2.54
C MET A 652 -36.53 -9.56 -3.78
N THR A 653 -35.88 -10.61 -4.23
CA THR A 653 -35.11 -10.64 -5.48
C THR A 653 -36.07 -10.55 -6.65
N SER A 654 -35.77 -9.72 -7.65
CA SER A 654 -36.67 -9.34 -8.74
C SER A 654 -37.12 -10.55 -9.58
N ARG A 655 -38.42 -10.81 -9.64
CA ARG A 655 -39.08 -11.81 -10.48
C ARG A 655 -38.96 -11.56 -12.00
N LEU A 656 -38.48 -10.40 -12.42
CA LEU A 656 -38.49 -9.98 -13.83
C LEU A 656 -37.40 -10.65 -14.69
N PHE A 657 -36.21 -10.92 -14.14
CA PHE A 657 -35.14 -11.55 -14.90
C PHE A 657 -35.35 -13.06 -15.15
N GLY A 658 -36.20 -13.70 -14.34
CA GLY A 658 -36.51 -15.12 -14.45
C GLY A 658 -37.53 -15.47 -15.55
N ALA A 659 -38.37 -14.52 -15.97
CA ALA A 659 -39.45 -14.81 -16.92
C ALA A 659 -38.97 -14.89 -18.37
N GLU A 660 -38.12 -13.97 -18.81
CA GLU A 660 -37.51 -13.95 -20.15
C GLU A 660 -36.62 -15.17 -20.40
N LEU A 661 -35.75 -15.47 -19.41
CA LEU A 661 -34.86 -16.64 -19.46
C LEU A 661 -35.67 -17.96 -19.50
N ARG A 662 -36.84 -18.04 -18.85
CA ARG A 662 -37.74 -19.16 -18.88
C ARG A 662 -38.33 -19.40 -20.28
N GLU A 663 -38.89 -18.36 -20.91
CA GLU A 663 -39.45 -18.47 -22.25
C GLU A 663 -38.43 -18.91 -23.28
N GLU A 664 -37.16 -18.47 -23.10
CA GLU A 664 -36.05 -18.85 -24.00
C GLU A 664 -35.67 -20.33 -23.79
N LEU A 665 -35.59 -20.80 -22.55
CA LEU A 665 -35.28 -22.19 -22.22
C LEU A 665 -36.43 -23.16 -22.62
N GLU A 666 -37.68 -22.73 -22.50
CA GLU A 666 -38.83 -23.53 -22.91
C GLU A 666 -38.91 -23.75 -24.45
N ARG A 667 -38.35 -22.84 -25.24
CA ARG A 667 -38.26 -22.94 -26.71
C ARG A 667 -37.10 -23.83 -27.19
N MET A 668 -36.13 -24.20 -26.30
CA MET A 668 -34.98 -25.00 -26.66
C MET A 668 -35.32 -26.52 -26.74
N PRO A 669 -34.69 -27.27 -27.65
CA PRO A 669 -34.76 -28.75 -27.65
C PRO A 669 -34.28 -29.32 -26.31
N SER A 670 -34.85 -30.46 -25.87
CA SER A 670 -34.56 -31.04 -24.53
C SER A 670 -33.09 -31.22 -24.22
N LYS A 671 -32.22 -31.57 -25.19
CA LYS A 671 -30.78 -31.72 -25.01
C LYS A 671 -30.07 -30.39 -24.77
N GLU A 672 -30.50 -29.34 -25.50
CA GLU A 672 -29.93 -27.99 -25.36
C GLU A 672 -30.37 -27.33 -24.05
N ARG A 673 -31.64 -27.56 -23.67
CA ARG A 673 -32.22 -27.14 -22.39
C ARG A 673 -31.44 -27.73 -21.20
N LEU A 674 -31.12 -29.01 -21.25
CA LEU A 674 -30.33 -29.71 -20.25
C LEU A 674 -28.92 -29.08 -20.12
N ALA A 675 -28.28 -28.85 -21.26
CA ALA A 675 -26.95 -28.24 -21.28
C ALA A 675 -26.94 -26.79 -20.74
N ALA A 676 -27.96 -26.01 -21.08
CA ALA A 676 -28.16 -24.66 -20.57
C ALA A 676 -28.39 -24.65 -19.05
N CYS A 677 -29.25 -25.53 -18.54
CA CYS A 677 -29.53 -25.70 -17.12
C CYS A 677 -28.22 -26.03 -16.34
N ILE A 678 -27.45 -26.99 -16.84
CA ILE A 678 -26.14 -27.34 -16.24
C ILE A 678 -25.19 -26.14 -16.23
N GLY A 679 -25.15 -25.37 -17.31
CA GLY A 679 -24.34 -24.17 -17.43
C GLY A 679 -24.72 -23.07 -16.41
N LEU A 680 -26.02 -22.85 -16.25
CA LEU A 680 -26.57 -21.87 -15.32
C LEU A 680 -26.32 -22.25 -13.86
N VAL A 681 -26.58 -23.53 -13.48
CA VAL A 681 -26.29 -24.03 -12.13
C VAL A 681 -24.78 -23.98 -11.86
N ALA A 682 -23.92 -24.40 -12.78
CA ALA A 682 -22.46 -24.32 -12.63
C ALA A 682 -21.96 -22.89 -12.47
N GLY A 683 -22.55 -21.94 -13.20
CA GLY A 683 -22.21 -20.52 -13.11
C GLY A 683 -22.60 -19.86 -11.78
N LYS A 684 -23.55 -20.46 -11.03
CA LYS A 684 -23.97 -19.98 -9.70
C LYS A 684 -23.21 -20.65 -8.54
N LEU A 685 -22.50 -21.75 -8.79
CA LEU A 685 -21.66 -22.37 -7.77
C LEU A 685 -20.43 -21.49 -7.51
N SER A 686 -20.15 -21.23 -6.26
CA SER A 686 -18.91 -20.54 -5.87
C SER A 686 -17.69 -21.37 -6.31
N LYS A 687 -16.66 -20.70 -6.84
CA LYS A 687 -15.39 -21.39 -7.16
C LYS A 687 -14.84 -22.02 -5.89
N GLN A 688 -14.75 -23.33 -5.87
CA GLN A 688 -14.15 -24.07 -4.78
C GLN A 688 -12.66 -24.32 -5.08
N ASP A 689 -11.80 -23.91 -4.16
CA ASP A 689 -10.33 -23.89 -4.28
C ASP A 689 -9.72 -25.30 -4.46
N ALA A 690 -10.10 -26.14 -5.26
CA ALA A 690 -9.49 -27.42 -5.64
C ALA A 690 -10.32 -28.25 -6.62
N LEU A 691 -11.42 -27.72 -7.14
CA LEU A 691 -12.26 -28.45 -8.09
C LEU A 691 -12.11 -27.85 -9.49
N ASN A 692 -11.92 -28.71 -10.46
CA ASN A 692 -11.89 -28.32 -11.86
C ASN A 692 -13.34 -28.09 -12.35
N ASP A 693 -13.59 -27.02 -13.08
CA ASP A 693 -14.90 -26.71 -13.68
C ASP A 693 -15.45 -27.88 -14.53
N THR A 694 -14.59 -28.65 -15.17
CA THR A 694 -14.98 -29.82 -15.94
C THR A 694 -15.56 -30.94 -15.06
N ASP A 695 -14.93 -31.21 -13.91
CA ASP A 695 -15.38 -32.24 -12.96
C ASP A 695 -16.72 -31.86 -12.32
N VAL A 696 -16.90 -30.55 -12.00
CA VAL A 696 -18.17 -30.01 -11.51
C VAL A 696 -19.29 -30.18 -12.55
N ARG A 697 -19.03 -29.84 -13.81
CA ARG A 697 -20.02 -29.98 -14.90
C ARG A 697 -20.40 -31.43 -15.16
N GLU A 698 -19.45 -32.35 -15.15
CA GLU A 698 -19.72 -33.78 -15.30
C GLU A 698 -20.52 -34.33 -14.10
N TYR A 699 -20.23 -33.86 -12.89
CA TYR A 699 -21.03 -34.19 -11.71
C TYR A 699 -22.47 -33.69 -11.84
N LEU A 700 -22.65 -32.43 -12.25
CA LEU A 700 -23.97 -31.85 -12.50
C LEU A 700 -24.74 -32.60 -13.56
N LYS A 701 -24.10 -33.05 -14.65
CA LYS A 701 -24.73 -33.91 -15.65
C LYS A 701 -25.30 -35.18 -15.02
N ARG A 702 -24.54 -35.86 -14.17
CA ARG A 702 -24.95 -37.09 -13.48
C ARG A 702 -26.11 -36.85 -12.48
N VAL A 703 -26.11 -35.69 -11.81
CA VAL A 703 -27.16 -35.28 -10.88
C VAL A 703 -28.44 -34.99 -11.64
N ILE A 704 -28.37 -34.13 -12.65
CA ILE A 704 -29.54 -33.64 -13.39
C ILE A 704 -30.13 -34.72 -14.32
N ALA A 705 -29.30 -35.64 -14.83
CA ALA A 705 -29.76 -36.75 -15.65
C ALA A 705 -30.72 -37.71 -14.92
N GLN A 706 -30.83 -37.65 -13.60
CA GLN A 706 -31.73 -38.44 -12.78
C GLN A 706 -33.12 -37.81 -12.61
N TYR A 707 -33.30 -36.54 -13.06
CA TYR A 707 -34.54 -35.79 -12.87
C TYR A 707 -35.54 -35.97 -14.01
N THR A 708 -36.82 -35.95 -13.65
CA THR A 708 -37.91 -35.87 -14.58
C THR A 708 -38.03 -34.49 -15.20
N GLU A 709 -38.77 -34.32 -16.30
CA GLU A 709 -38.95 -32.99 -16.93
C GLU A 709 -39.60 -32.00 -15.96
N GLU A 710 -40.58 -32.43 -15.14
CA GLU A 710 -41.20 -31.59 -14.12
C GLU A 710 -40.21 -31.12 -13.04
N GLU A 711 -39.28 -32.00 -12.63
CA GLU A 711 -38.22 -31.67 -11.69
C GLU A 711 -37.21 -30.68 -12.28
N LEU A 712 -36.88 -30.85 -13.58
CA LEU A 712 -36.01 -29.96 -14.31
C LEU A 712 -36.59 -28.56 -14.43
N GLU A 713 -37.91 -28.45 -14.70
CA GLU A 713 -38.64 -27.18 -14.72
C GLU A 713 -38.58 -26.48 -13.35
N ARG A 714 -38.73 -27.22 -12.26
CA ARG A 714 -38.61 -26.68 -10.90
C ARG A 714 -37.20 -26.22 -10.58
N VAL A 715 -36.18 -26.95 -11.07
CA VAL A 715 -34.76 -26.50 -10.94
C VAL A 715 -34.57 -25.15 -11.67
N MET A 716 -35.14 -25.01 -12.87
CA MET A 716 -35.06 -23.76 -13.64
C MET A 716 -35.81 -22.60 -12.97
N GLN A 717 -36.90 -22.89 -12.24
CA GLN A 717 -37.64 -21.90 -11.47
C GLN A 717 -36.86 -21.40 -10.25
N GLY A 718 -35.99 -22.21 -9.65
CA GLY A 718 -35.23 -21.94 -8.44
C GLY A 718 -33.75 -22.22 -8.56
N ILE A 719 -33.07 -21.77 -9.64
CA ILE A 719 -31.67 -22.07 -9.94
C ILE A 719 -30.73 -21.70 -8.77
N GLU A 720 -30.92 -20.58 -8.10
CA GLU A 720 -30.09 -20.14 -6.98
C GLU A 720 -30.23 -21.05 -5.77
N SER A 721 -31.45 -21.41 -5.41
CA SER A 721 -31.75 -22.32 -4.31
C SER A 721 -31.21 -23.72 -4.60
N TYR A 722 -31.36 -24.18 -5.83
CA TYR A 722 -30.85 -25.47 -6.25
C TYR A 722 -29.33 -25.52 -6.28
N ALA A 723 -28.68 -24.48 -6.82
CA ALA A 723 -27.23 -24.34 -6.80
C ALA A 723 -26.68 -24.36 -5.36
N SER A 724 -27.35 -23.72 -4.42
CA SER A 724 -27.00 -23.76 -2.99
C SER A 724 -27.07 -25.17 -2.38
N VAL A 725 -28.09 -25.95 -2.73
CA VAL A 725 -28.24 -27.35 -2.28
C VAL A 725 -27.13 -28.22 -2.86
N VAL A 726 -26.84 -28.08 -4.16
CA VAL A 726 -25.74 -28.79 -4.85
C VAL A 726 -24.40 -28.44 -4.23
N GLU A 727 -24.15 -27.12 -4.01
CA GLU A 727 -22.93 -26.64 -3.34
C GLU A 727 -22.76 -27.21 -1.93
N GLY A 728 -23.84 -27.27 -1.17
CA GLY A 728 -23.88 -27.90 0.14
C GLY A 728 -23.52 -29.40 0.08
N LYS A 729 -24.01 -30.14 -0.91
CA LYS A 729 -23.66 -31.55 -1.12
C LYS A 729 -22.20 -31.73 -1.48
N ILE A 730 -21.68 -30.93 -2.43
CA ILE A 730 -20.27 -30.95 -2.85
C ILE A 730 -19.35 -30.64 -1.64
N LYS A 731 -19.69 -29.62 -0.85
CA LYS A 731 -18.95 -29.28 0.39
C LYS A 731 -18.89 -30.44 1.37
N LYS A 732 -20.03 -31.15 1.58
CA LYS A 732 -20.08 -32.33 2.47
C LYS A 732 -19.23 -33.47 1.93
N LEU A 733 -19.25 -33.77 0.63
CA LEU A 733 -18.42 -34.80 0.03
C LEU A 733 -16.91 -34.48 0.13
N ALA A 734 -16.54 -33.25 -0.18
CA ALA A 734 -15.16 -32.75 -0.04
C ALA A 734 -14.69 -32.77 1.42
N TYR A 735 -15.56 -32.43 2.35
CA TYR A 735 -15.27 -32.50 3.78
C TYR A 735 -15.02 -33.95 4.26
N ALA A 736 -15.92 -34.87 3.91
CA ALA A 736 -15.77 -36.29 4.26
C ALA A 736 -14.49 -36.90 3.70
N TYR A 737 -14.16 -36.58 2.45
CA TYR A 737 -12.91 -37.00 1.83
C TYR A 737 -11.68 -36.46 2.58
N ARG A 738 -11.62 -35.17 2.87
CA ARG A 738 -10.52 -34.57 3.64
C ARG A 738 -10.36 -35.20 5.01
N LYS A 739 -11.47 -35.49 5.68
CA LYS A 739 -11.46 -36.13 6.99
C LYS A 739 -10.85 -37.53 6.92
N THR A 740 -11.18 -38.31 5.88
CA THR A 740 -10.59 -39.62 5.65
C THR A 740 -9.10 -39.51 5.34
N GLN A 741 -8.71 -38.63 4.39
CA GLN A 741 -7.30 -38.42 4.05
C GLN A 741 -6.47 -37.92 5.25
N PHE A 742 -7.03 -37.12 6.11
CA PHE A 742 -6.36 -36.69 7.32
C PHE A 742 -6.11 -37.86 8.29
N LYS A 743 -7.12 -38.72 8.51
CA LYS A 743 -6.99 -39.91 9.38
C LYS A 743 -5.92 -40.87 8.86
N ASP A 744 -5.95 -41.15 7.59
CA ASP A 744 -4.95 -42.03 6.95
C ASP A 744 -3.56 -41.39 6.97
N GLY A 745 -3.48 -40.09 6.72
CA GLY A 745 -2.24 -39.30 6.73
C GLY A 745 -1.58 -39.24 8.11
N THR A 746 -2.34 -39.10 9.20
CA THR A 746 -1.79 -39.08 10.57
C THR A 746 -1.19 -40.42 11.02
N GLN A 747 -1.49 -41.49 10.30
CA GLN A 747 -0.87 -42.82 10.53
C GLN A 747 0.42 -42.99 9.73
N THR A 748 0.71 -42.17 8.74
CA THR A 748 1.77 -42.39 7.76
C THR A 748 2.71 -41.17 7.59
N VAL A 749 2.22 -40.08 7.01
CA VAL A 749 3.04 -38.95 6.51
C VAL A 749 2.83 -37.63 7.24
N VAL A 750 1.72 -37.50 7.96
CA VAL A 750 1.39 -36.28 8.71
C VAL A 750 2.02 -36.36 10.09
N THR A 751 2.79 -35.35 10.46
CA THR A 751 3.42 -35.21 11.80
C THR A 751 3.10 -33.85 12.39
N CYS A 752 3.50 -33.59 13.65
CA CYS A 752 3.46 -32.27 14.26
C CYS A 752 4.87 -31.68 14.36
N ALA A 753 4.99 -30.38 14.03
CA ALA A 753 6.23 -29.64 14.22
C ALA A 753 5.94 -28.21 14.72
N PRO A 754 6.87 -27.57 15.47
CA PRO A 754 6.77 -26.17 15.87
C PRO A 754 6.72 -25.25 14.65
N MET A 755 5.58 -24.59 14.42
CA MET A 755 5.36 -23.78 13.21
C MET A 755 4.79 -22.40 13.51
N TRP A 756 3.92 -22.28 14.52
CA TRP A 756 3.24 -21.03 14.82
C TRP A 756 3.88 -20.31 16.02
N HIS A 757 4.13 -19.00 15.88
CA HIS A 757 4.70 -18.15 16.93
C HIS A 757 3.71 -17.07 17.35
N PHE A 758 3.75 -16.70 18.61
CA PHE A 758 2.99 -15.57 19.11
C PHE A 758 3.46 -14.27 18.47
N PRO A 759 2.55 -13.42 17.95
CA PRO A 759 2.91 -12.10 17.50
C PRO A 759 3.39 -11.24 18.67
N GLN A 760 4.39 -10.38 18.47
CA GLN A 760 4.86 -9.47 19.50
C GLN A 760 3.80 -8.47 19.94
N VAL A 761 2.91 -8.12 19.01
CA VAL A 761 1.87 -7.10 19.17
C VAL A 761 0.56 -7.61 18.59
N ILE A 762 -0.54 -7.36 19.32
CA ILE A 762 -1.90 -7.61 18.82
C ILE A 762 -2.68 -6.31 18.65
N THR A 763 -3.67 -6.31 17.76
CA THR A 763 -4.53 -5.15 17.43
C THR A 763 -6.01 -5.53 17.59
N PRO A 764 -6.51 -5.76 18.82
CA PRO A 764 -7.89 -6.17 19.03
C PRO A 764 -8.86 -5.04 18.69
N GLN A 765 -10.01 -5.40 18.11
CA GLN A 765 -11.11 -4.45 17.84
C GLN A 765 -11.75 -3.89 19.10
N LYS A 766 -11.87 -4.74 20.11
CA LYS A 766 -12.32 -4.37 21.45
C LYS A 766 -11.27 -4.88 22.44
N GLU A 767 -10.87 -4.03 23.37
CA GLU A 767 -9.91 -4.34 24.42
C GLU A 767 -10.61 -4.70 25.71
N THR A 768 -10.03 -5.63 26.47
CA THR A 768 -10.47 -5.90 27.84
C THR A 768 -10.03 -4.78 28.78
N SER A 769 -10.76 -4.57 29.86
CA SER A 769 -10.17 -4.05 31.10
C SER A 769 -9.13 -5.05 31.62
N ALA A 770 -8.07 -4.57 32.26
CA ALA A 770 -6.97 -5.41 32.72
C ALA A 770 -7.46 -6.59 33.57
N ILE A 771 -7.33 -7.82 33.05
CA ILE A 771 -7.52 -9.07 33.79
C ILE A 771 -6.12 -9.61 34.12
N PRO A 772 -5.86 -10.00 35.37
CA PRO A 772 -4.54 -10.48 35.76
C PRO A 772 -4.03 -11.66 34.90
N LYS A 773 -2.74 -11.79 34.78
CA LYS A 773 -2.04 -12.86 34.04
C LYS A 773 -2.37 -12.92 32.53
N SER A 774 -2.93 -11.87 31.92
CA SER A 774 -3.06 -11.81 30.50
C SER A 774 -1.67 -11.77 29.82
N LEU A 775 -1.54 -12.44 28.68
CA LEU A 775 -0.26 -12.49 27.95
C LEU A 775 0.10 -11.14 27.38
N TYR A 776 -0.87 -10.41 26.84
CA TYR A 776 -0.69 -9.06 26.32
C TYR A 776 -1.15 -7.99 27.30
N THR A 777 -0.65 -6.78 27.17
CA THR A 777 -1.00 -5.63 28.03
C THR A 777 -2.50 -5.31 28.00
N ALA A 778 -3.20 -5.67 26.92
CA ALA A 778 -4.65 -5.87 26.89
C ALA A 778 -4.99 -7.00 25.92
N GLU A 779 -6.03 -7.75 26.20
CA GLU A 779 -6.52 -8.85 25.37
C GLU A 779 -7.76 -8.42 24.57
N ALA A 780 -8.14 -9.24 23.59
CA ALA A 780 -9.38 -9.01 22.85
C ALA A 780 -10.62 -9.23 23.73
N ASN A 781 -11.59 -8.34 23.62
CA ASN A 781 -12.88 -8.44 24.32
C ASN A 781 -14.03 -8.71 23.33
N ASP A 782 -13.86 -9.73 22.52
CA ASP A 782 -14.91 -10.35 21.69
C ASP A 782 -15.58 -11.55 22.38
N MET A 783 -15.32 -11.68 23.69
CA MET A 783 -15.78 -12.77 24.54
C MET A 783 -17.27 -12.66 24.86
N ASN A 784 -17.98 -13.78 24.78
CA ASN A 784 -19.31 -13.93 25.38
C ASN A 784 -19.24 -14.08 26.92
N ASP A 785 -20.40 -14.14 27.57
CA ASP A 785 -20.47 -14.19 29.05
C ASP A 785 -19.73 -15.40 29.63
N PHE A 786 -19.82 -16.57 29.02
CA PHE A 786 -19.14 -17.76 29.45
C PHE A 786 -17.63 -17.69 29.28
N GLU A 787 -17.18 -17.22 28.12
CA GLU A 787 -15.74 -16.98 27.84
C GLU A 787 -15.15 -15.93 28.79
N TRP A 788 -15.91 -14.87 29.10
CA TRP A 788 -15.51 -13.86 30.08
C TRP A 788 -15.34 -14.45 31.48
N GLN A 789 -16.26 -15.32 31.89
CA GLN A 789 -16.14 -16.03 33.17
C GLN A 789 -14.92 -16.94 33.17
N MET A 790 -14.68 -17.68 32.07
CA MET A 790 -13.50 -18.55 31.94
C MET A 790 -12.20 -17.77 32.08
N ALA A 791 -12.07 -16.60 31.40
CA ALA A 791 -10.89 -15.75 31.51
C ALA A 791 -10.61 -15.30 32.97
N ASN A 792 -11.66 -14.89 33.67
CA ASN A 792 -11.55 -14.48 35.08
C ASN A 792 -11.18 -15.65 36.01
N ASP A 793 -11.73 -16.84 35.77
CA ASP A 793 -11.38 -18.01 36.57
C ASP A 793 -9.93 -18.46 36.30
N LEU A 794 -9.49 -18.47 35.04
CA LEU A 794 -8.08 -18.75 34.67
C LEU A 794 -7.12 -17.79 35.37
N ALA A 795 -7.46 -16.51 35.41
CA ALA A 795 -6.65 -15.49 36.08
C ALA A 795 -6.50 -15.73 37.61
N ARG A 796 -7.52 -16.34 38.23
CA ARG A 796 -7.52 -16.67 39.69
C ARG A 796 -6.77 -17.96 40.03
N MET A 797 -6.50 -18.82 39.05
CA MET A 797 -5.82 -20.09 39.28
C MET A 797 -4.34 -19.89 39.62
N GLU A 798 -3.86 -20.43 40.74
CA GLU A 798 -2.47 -20.26 41.18
C GLU A 798 -1.46 -20.88 40.24
N ASN A 799 -1.76 -22.04 39.65
CA ASN A 799 -0.89 -22.76 38.71
C ASN A 799 -0.92 -22.25 37.28
N VAL A 800 -1.80 -21.29 36.93
CA VAL A 800 -1.77 -20.57 35.66
C VAL A 800 -0.70 -19.48 35.72
N ARG A 801 0.20 -19.48 34.76
CA ARG A 801 1.25 -18.48 34.57
C ARG A 801 0.75 -17.30 33.80
N TRP A 802 0.22 -17.55 32.60
CA TRP A 802 -0.46 -16.58 31.76
C TRP A 802 -1.56 -17.23 30.93
N TRP A 803 -2.50 -16.43 30.47
CA TRP A 803 -3.54 -16.79 29.52
C TRP A 803 -3.64 -15.77 28.38
N HIS A 804 -4.12 -16.21 27.20
CA HIS A 804 -4.32 -15.42 26.01
C HIS A 804 -5.65 -15.74 25.36
N ARG A 805 -6.42 -14.71 24.99
CA ARG A 805 -7.63 -14.84 24.16
C ARG A 805 -7.20 -15.08 22.69
N ASN A 806 -7.35 -16.28 22.23
CA ASN A 806 -7.00 -16.67 20.86
C ASN A 806 -8.16 -16.33 19.93
N ILE A 807 -7.95 -15.39 19.00
CA ILE A 807 -9.02 -14.84 18.15
C ILE A 807 -9.21 -15.74 16.94
N ASP A 808 -10.47 -16.07 16.58
CA ASP A 808 -10.82 -16.82 15.38
C ASP A 808 -10.22 -16.17 14.12
N ARG A 809 -9.64 -16.99 13.24
CA ARG A 809 -8.97 -16.61 11.98
C ARG A 809 -7.75 -15.68 12.11
N ARG A 810 -7.31 -15.35 13.32
CA ARG A 810 -6.18 -14.44 13.58
C ARG A 810 -5.10 -15.05 14.45
N GLY A 811 -5.49 -15.86 15.43
CA GLY A 811 -4.58 -16.49 16.36
C GLY A 811 -4.09 -17.86 15.90
N PHE A 812 -3.62 -18.63 16.89
CA PHE A 812 -3.23 -20.01 16.70
C PHE A 812 -4.40 -20.86 16.22
N PHE A 813 -4.13 -21.75 15.29
CA PHE A 813 -5.13 -22.72 14.85
C PHE A 813 -4.52 -24.11 14.68
N ILE A 814 -5.33 -25.09 14.99
CA ILE A 814 -5.04 -26.49 14.72
C ILE A 814 -5.49 -26.77 13.29
N ASN A 815 -4.52 -26.93 12.38
CA ASN A 815 -4.76 -27.22 10.97
C ASN A 815 -5.03 -28.72 10.78
N GLY A 816 -5.95 -29.08 9.89
CA GLY A 816 -6.28 -30.47 9.60
C GLY A 816 -7.36 -30.54 8.51
N PHE A 817 -8.30 -31.48 8.65
CA PHE A 817 -9.46 -31.55 7.75
C PHE A 817 -10.38 -30.34 7.90
N LEU A 818 -10.27 -29.61 9.02
CA LEU A 818 -10.79 -28.26 9.26
C LEU A 818 -9.69 -27.41 9.91
N ASN A 819 -9.85 -26.09 9.93
CA ASN A 819 -9.02 -25.19 10.73
C ASN A 819 -9.80 -24.87 12.00
N HIS A 820 -9.26 -25.26 13.15
CA HIS A 820 -9.87 -25.05 14.43
C HIS A 820 -9.07 -24.04 15.25
N TYR A 821 -9.72 -22.96 15.69
CA TYR A 821 -9.16 -21.89 16.50
C TYR A 821 -9.69 -22.05 17.93
N PRO A 822 -8.92 -22.64 18.88
CA PRO A 822 -9.33 -22.71 20.28
C PRO A 822 -9.52 -21.31 20.86
N ASP A 823 -10.45 -21.12 21.78
CA ASP A 823 -10.77 -19.80 22.35
C ASP A 823 -9.66 -19.23 23.22
N PHE A 824 -8.96 -20.08 23.96
CA PHE A 824 -7.88 -19.66 24.85
C PHE A 824 -6.63 -20.52 24.71
N LEU A 825 -5.48 -19.86 24.89
CA LEU A 825 -4.18 -20.50 25.11
C LEU A 825 -3.74 -20.18 26.54
N VAL A 826 -3.41 -21.21 27.31
CA VAL A 826 -3.08 -21.06 28.72
C VAL A 826 -1.76 -21.76 29.03
N MET A 827 -0.83 -21.04 29.63
CA MET A 827 0.45 -21.60 30.10
C MET A 827 0.37 -21.87 31.60
N THR A 828 0.70 -23.07 32.01
CA THR A 828 0.84 -23.39 33.44
C THR A 828 2.25 -23.05 33.94
N LYS A 829 2.42 -22.91 35.26
CA LYS A 829 3.73 -22.70 35.92
C LYS A 829 4.73 -23.82 35.63
N ALA A 830 4.25 -25.03 35.39
CA ALA A 830 5.08 -26.18 35.03
C ALA A 830 5.43 -26.22 33.52
N GLY A 831 5.09 -25.16 32.73
CA GLY A 831 5.42 -25.05 31.35
C GLY A 831 4.56 -25.90 30.40
N ARG A 832 3.36 -26.30 30.80
CA ARG A 832 2.38 -26.98 29.95
C ARG A 832 1.46 -25.94 29.30
N LEU A 833 1.29 -26.05 27.99
CA LEU A 833 0.40 -25.18 27.22
C LEU A 833 -0.92 -25.92 26.94
N LEU A 834 -2.01 -25.28 27.33
CA LEU A 834 -3.37 -25.80 27.16
C LEU A 834 -4.08 -24.98 26.09
N ALA A 835 -4.63 -25.64 25.09
CA ALA A 835 -5.55 -25.06 24.11
C ALA A 835 -6.99 -25.37 24.57
N LEU A 836 -7.77 -24.32 24.79
CA LEU A 836 -9.13 -24.46 25.35
C LEU A 836 -10.15 -23.95 24.32
N GLU A 837 -11.17 -24.78 24.09
CA GLU A 837 -12.38 -24.39 23.35
C GLU A 837 -13.54 -24.33 24.35
N THR A 838 -14.34 -23.29 24.29
CA THR A 838 -15.53 -23.11 25.15
C THR A 838 -16.81 -23.35 24.38
N LYS A 839 -17.80 -23.97 24.97
CA LYS A 839 -19.11 -24.28 24.37
C LYS A 839 -20.24 -24.09 25.33
N GLY A 840 -21.29 -23.38 24.90
CA GLY A 840 -22.58 -23.41 25.57
C GLY A 840 -23.24 -24.80 25.44
N ASP A 841 -24.09 -25.19 26.40
CA ASP A 841 -24.69 -26.52 26.51
C ASP A 841 -25.48 -26.98 25.28
N PHE A 842 -26.02 -26.05 24.47
CA PHE A 842 -26.82 -26.37 23.30
C PHE A 842 -25.99 -26.60 22.02
N LEU A 843 -24.67 -26.53 22.09
CA LEU A 843 -23.76 -26.59 20.94
C LEU A 843 -23.04 -27.93 20.80
N ALA A 844 -23.53 -29.00 21.43
CA ALA A 844 -23.04 -30.36 21.24
C ALA A 844 -23.54 -30.94 19.91
N ASN A 845 -23.03 -30.42 18.77
CA ASN A 845 -23.35 -30.81 17.40
C ASN A 845 -22.15 -31.49 16.72
N ASP A 846 -22.35 -31.98 15.49
CA ASP A 846 -21.31 -32.64 14.68
C ASP A 846 -20.04 -31.77 14.51
N ASP A 847 -20.18 -30.44 14.38
CA ASP A 847 -19.04 -29.51 14.24
C ASP A 847 -18.19 -29.48 15.52
N SER A 848 -18.85 -29.49 16.71
CA SER A 848 -18.15 -29.55 17.98
C SER A 848 -17.43 -30.88 18.20
N LEU A 849 -18.04 -32.00 17.75
CA LEU A 849 -17.42 -33.32 17.81
C LEU A 849 -16.20 -33.42 16.90
N ASP A 850 -16.26 -32.85 15.71
CA ASP A 850 -15.15 -32.78 14.76
C ASP A 850 -13.98 -31.92 15.26
N LYS A 851 -14.28 -30.80 15.93
CA LYS A 851 -13.27 -29.95 16.58
C LYS A 851 -12.61 -30.69 17.76
N LEU A 852 -13.41 -31.41 18.54
CA LEU A 852 -12.92 -32.21 19.67
C LEU A 852 -12.01 -33.35 19.16
N GLU A 853 -12.42 -34.07 18.11
CA GLU A 853 -11.61 -35.12 17.50
C GLU A 853 -10.25 -34.56 16.99
N LEU A 854 -10.27 -33.43 16.26
CA LEU A 854 -9.07 -32.79 15.76
C LEU A 854 -8.15 -32.30 16.89
N GLY A 855 -8.71 -31.65 17.91
CA GLY A 855 -7.98 -31.16 19.09
C GLY A 855 -7.30 -32.27 19.89
N ASN A 856 -8.02 -33.41 20.10
CA ASN A 856 -7.45 -34.59 20.74
C ASN A 856 -6.33 -35.23 19.90
N GLN A 857 -6.50 -35.34 18.60
CA GLN A 857 -5.45 -35.81 17.68
C GLN A 857 -4.22 -34.94 17.75
N TRP A 858 -4.41 -33.62 17.71
CA TRP A 858 -3.33 -32.64 17.86
C TRP A 858 -2.59 -32.82 19.19
N ALA A 859 -3.30 -32.86 20.31
CA ALA A 859 -2.68 -33.01 21.62
C ALA A 859 -1.88 -34.31 21.76
N SER A 860 -2.33 -35.41 21.11
CA SER A 860 -1.62 -36.69 21.12
C SER A 860 -0.32 -36.65 20.35
N MET A 861 -0.26 -35.87 19.24
CA MET A 861 0.90 -35.78 18.33
C MET A 861 1.83 -34.60 18.63
N ALA A 862 1.34 -33.55 19.30
CA ALA A 862 2.10 -32.35 19.66
C ALA A 862 3.11 -32.59 20.81
N GLY A 863 2.94 -33.66 21.58
CA GLY A 863 3.84 -34.05 22.66
C GLY A 863 3.31 -33.70 24.09
N LEU A 864 4.05 -34.16 25.11
CA LEU A 864 3.61 -34.10 26.50
C LEU A 864 3.42 -32.68 27.07
N LYS A 865 4.00 -31.70 26.42
CA LYS A 865 3.88 -30.27 26.80
C LYS A 865 2.51 -29.68 26.46
N TYR A 866 1.81 -30.23 25.48
CA TYR A 866 0.59 -29.66 24.91
C TYR A 866 -0.64 -30.48 25.28
N ARG A 867 -1.75 -29.80 25.55
CA ARG A 867 -3.05 -30.43 25.90
C ARG A 867 -4.16 -29.66 25.22
N TYR A 868 -5.24 -30.35 24.89
CA TYR A 868 -6.47 -29.79 24.39
C TYR A 868 -7.64 -30.13 25.29
N PHE A 869 -8.52 -29.14 25.52
CA PHE A 869 -9.74 -29.32 26.33
C PHE A 869 -10.89 -28.57 25.62
N MET A 870 -12.03 -29.25 25.53
CA MET A 870 -13.30 -28.61 25.22
C MET A 870 -14.14 -28.48 26.46
N VAL A 871 -14.45 -27.25 26.86
CA VAL A 871 -15.11 -26.92 28.12
C VAL A 871 -16.54 -26.45 27.87
N PHE A 872 -17.50 -27.18 28.41
CA PHE A 872 -18.92 -26.86 28.35
C PHE A 872 -19.35 -26.16 29.64
N GLU A 873 -20.38 -25.31 29.55
CA GLU A 873 -20.83 -24.53 30.69
C GLU A 873 -21.38 -25.44 31.83
N HIS A 874 -22.35 -26.33 31.58
CA HIS A 874 -22.99 -27.22 32.51
C HIS A 874 -23.09 -28.67 32.05
N GLN A 875 -23.39 -28.92 30.77
CA GLN A 875 -23.61 -30.28 30.21
C GLN A 875 -22.62 -30.55 29.07
N LYS A 876 -22.05 -31.73 29.06
CA LYS A 876 -21.04 -32.17 28.07
C LYS A 876 -21.45 -33.47 27.37
N PRO A 877 -20.96 -33.72 26.13
CA PRO A 877 -21.04 -35.02 25.49
C PRO A 877 -20.16 -36.05 26.21
N GLN A 878 -20.59 -37.34 26.18
CA GLN A 878 -19.81 -38.43 26.76
C GLN A 878 -18.62 -38.82 25.87
N GLN A 879 -17.70 -37.92 25.69
CA GLN A 879 -16.50 -38.12 24.86
C GLN A 879 -15.25 -37.66 25.63
N ASN A 880 -14.12 -38.31 25.31
CA ASN A 880 -12.84 -37.98 25.92
C ASN A 880 -12.37 -36.60 25.45
N GLY A 881 -11.88 -35.74 26.35
CA GLY A 881 -11.47 -34.37 26.08
C GLY A 881 -12.58 -33.31 26.24
N ALA A 882 -13.83 -33.74 26.52
CA ALA A 882 -14.94 -32.86 26.87
C ALA A 882 -15.13 -32.84 28.37
N TYR A 883 -15.21 -31.65 28.97
CA TYR A 883 -15.35 -31.41 30.39
C TYR A 883 -16.40 -30.34 30.63
N THR A 884 -17.10 -30.45 31.79
CA THR A 884 -17.85 -29.30 32.30
C THR A 884 -16.86 -28.30 32.91
N ARG A 885 -17.29 -27.05 33.10
CA ARG A 885 -16.46 -26.00 33.73
C ARG A 885 -15.91 -26.46 35.06
N GLU A 886 -16.74 -27.05 35.90
CA GLU A 886 -16.33 -27.55 37.21
C GLU A 886 -15.30 -28.69 37.15
N GLU A 887 -15.51 -29.65 36.25
CA GLU A 887 -14.58 -30.75 36.02
C GLU A 887 -13.24 -30.26 35.50
N PHE A 888 -13.27 -29.31 34.57
CA PHE A 888 -12.05 -28.72 34.00
C PHE A 888 -11.21 -28.02 35.06
N PHE A 889 -11.80 -27.14 35.88
CA PHE A 889 -11.04 -26.44 36.92
C PHE A 889 -10.57 -27.38 38.05
N LYS A 890 -11.31 -28.44 38.33
CA LYS A 890 -10.85 -29.50 39.24
C LYS A 890 -9.61 -30.23 38.68
N LEU A 891 -9.65 -30.56 37.40
CA LEU A 891 -8.52 -31.17 36.70
C LEU A 891 -7.34 -30.20 36.58
N LEU A 892 -7.59 -28.94 36.23
CA LEU A 892 -6.56 -27.93 36.09
C LEU A 892 -5.75 -27.75 37.38
N ARG A 893 -6.38 -27.79 38.55
CA ARG A 893 -5.68 -27.75 39.85
C ARG A 893 -4.70 -28.90 40.06
N GLN A 894 -4.91 -30.04 39.40
CA GLN A 894 -4.05 -31.22 39.50
C GLN A 894 -2.93 -31.19 38.45
N ILE A 895 -3.02 -30.30 37.41
CA ILE A 895 -1.98 -30.11 36.42
C ILE A 895 -0.90 -29.20 37.05
N PRO A 896 0.33 -29.68 37.22
CA PRO A 896 1.37 -28.91 37.88
C PRO A 896 1.76 -27.62 37.08
#